data_aaa8ec2aae7e93c5578000d1c05a030b
#
_entry.id   aaa8ec2aae7e93c5578000d1c05a030b
#
_cell.length_a   1.000
_cell.length_b   1.000
_cell.length_c   1.000
_cell.angle_alpha   90.00
_cell.angle_beta   90.00
_cell.angle_gamma   90.00
#
_symmetry.space_group_name_H-M   'P 1'
#
loop_
_entity.id
_entity.type
_entity.pdbx_description
1 polymer ?
#
loop_
_entity_poly.entity_id
_entity_poly.type
_entity_poly.pdbx_seq_one_letter_code
_entity_poly.pdbx_strand_id
1 'polypeptide(L)'
;YLKTTFYFRDPELRASFEDGLNSGHLSKGPYLEATAVFRRGRTPRSLFPSLLGSRPDEGFLSAVEGNRPLYQHQEEAIRKVFQGSNVVVATGTASGKTEAFVYPILLHLYQEFRAEKLCPGVRALILYPMNALANDQRERLGEICKRLEEGKSAFKFTFGQYVGETPEDENDSQRHARDHLASRLPGELVLRSEMRSTPPHILLTNYSMLEYLLLRPDDSPLFDSGRSQWWTFLVLDEAHQYRGSRGIEMAMLVRRLKRRLVEGGRSDPFRCIATSATLVGGEGDKGAVAKFASELFGEEFRSDNVILGEIEPIPEPGSESLPLDAYRLLCQALEGDSIEAVRRLGELASKFGVQLADNEEVRTTIGRLLRHDSRAASLCRLITGKPAEVERIAAQVFNELPNEERISALPGLVELLVQAKDPASDAPLLSARYHLLLRSLEGAYVSYWPEKKVFLDRKVGDGEGTAFEVALCRECGQHYLVGPKDFKGGKLGEAIRDPSHPDFGATFFRPIENGWDEEDDESSKAANKQEFTVCVRCGEIEKAKPKCGHDNLIRVVKEEPLKDEDRADQLARCSVCGYNAAGRDPVREVVHGADGPNAVIATTLHQNLPGDRKKVLAFVDGRQDAAFFAWYLENSYRDILSRNLTLKVIQRLSPYTGEGLSLRELATGLRDVFRERDVFPPATGDLELRRNAWLTLYREFLTDEPRISLEGVGLTRWSVKWPDWSRVPDVFTNPPWLLTEGEARDLEPLTK
;
A
#
# COMPACT_ATOMS: atom_id res chain seq x y z
N TYR A 1 6.53 15.98 7.92
CA TYR A 1 6.00 16.25 6.58
C TYR A 1 4.90 17.30 6.61
N LEU A 2 3.75 17.10 7.30
CA LEU A 2 2.66 18.07 7.33
C LEU A 2 3.07 19.42 7.92
N LYS A 3 3.90 19.47 8.95
CA LYS A 3 4.43 20.71 9.54
C LYS A 3 5.26 21.53 8.56
N THR A 4 6.01 20.89 7.67
CA THR A 4 6.78 21.57 6.63
C THR A 4 5.93 21.95 5.41
N THR A 5 4.90 21.15 5.14
CA THR A 5 3.96 21.42 4.06
C THR A 5 3.06 22.60 4.39
N PHE A 6 2.49 22.64 5.58
CA PHE A 6 1.58 23.69 6.04
C PHE A 6 2.25 24.50 7.15
N TYR A 7 2.64 25.69 6.81
CA TYR A 7 3.33 26.61 7.72
C TYR A 7 2.42 27.81 8.02
N PHE A 8 2.12 28.01 9.29
CA PHE A 8 1.44 29.21 9.78
C PHE A 8 2.45 30.29 10.12
N ARG A 9 2.29 31.49 9.56
CA ARG A 9 3.16 32.66 9.90
C ARG A 9 2.98 33.07 11.35
N ASP A 10 1.74 33.07 11.85
CA ASP A 10 1.40 33.35 13.24
C ASP A 10 2.00 32.25 14.17
N PRO A 11 2.83 32.62 15.17
CA PRO A 11 3.51 31.63 16.04
C PRO A 11 2.55 30.84 16.94
N GLU A 12 1.45 31.46 17.43
CA GLU A 12 0.49 30.80 18.32
C GLU A 12 -0.32 29.77 17.52
N LEU A 13 -0.80 30.14 16.34
CA LEU A 13 -1.50 29.21 15.44
C LEU A 13 -0.59 28.09 14.98
N ARG A 14 0.70 28.38 14.74
CA ARG A 14 1.68 27.35 14.38
C ARG A 14 1.86 26.33 15.50
N ALA A 15 2.09 26.80 16.73
CA ALA A 15 2.21 25.92 17.89
C ALA A 15 0.97 25.06 18.06
N SER A 16 -0.22 25.65 18.00
CA SER A 16 -1.49 24.94 18.09
C SER A 16 -1.69 23.90 16.97
N PHE A 17 -1.30 24.24 15.73
CA PHE A 17 -1.34 23.29 14.60
C PHE A 17 -0.40 22.09 14.84
N GLU A 18 0.81 22.38 15.31
CA GLU A 18 1.80 21.32 15.61
C GLU A 18 1.34 20.42 16.76
N ASP A 19 0.72 20.99 17.79
CA ASP A 19 0.14 20.24 18.91
C ASP A 19 -1.05 19.37 18.43
N GLY A 20 -1.88 19.92 17.55
CA GLY A 20 -2.97 19.18 16.92
C GLY A 20 -2.47 17.97 16.11
N LEU A 21 -1.38 18.13 15.36
CA LEU A 21 -0.74 17.02 14.64
C LEU A 21 -0.11 15.98 15.59
N ASN A 22 0.45 16.43 16.71
CA ASN A 22 1.10 15.55 17.71
C ASN A 22 0.07 14.78 18.56
N SER A 23 -1.15 15.31 18.72
CA SER A 23 -2.21 14.69 19.55
C SER A 23 -2.82 13.42 18.96
N GLY A 24 -2.35 12.96 17.80
CA GLY A 24 -2.77 11.69 17.20
C GLY A 24 -4.12 11.74 16.46
N HIS A 25 -4.70 12.89 16.20
CA HIS A 25 -5.98 13.02 15.49
C HIS A 25 -5.99 12.45 14.07
N LEU A 26 -4.82 12.43 13.41
CA LEU A 26 -4.67 11.92 12.04
C LEU A 26 -4.25 10.46 11.98
N SER A 27 -3.99 9.80 13.11
CA SER A 27 -3.60 8.40 13.16
C SER A 27 -4.28 7.67 14.30
N LYS A 28 -4.57 6.38 14.09
CA LYS A 28 -5.01 5.46 15.12
C LYS A 28 -4.15 4.22 15.13
N GLY A 29 -3.85 3.72 16.31
CA GLY A 29 -2.97 2.59 16.55
C GLY A 29 -1.58 3.03 17.02
N PRO A 30 -0.58 2.13 16.96
CA PRO A 30 -0.65 0.84 16.26
C PRO A 30 -1.58 -0.17 16.94
N TYR A 31 -2.28 -0.94 16.09
CA TYR A 31 -3.00 -2.14 16.51
C TYR A 31 -2.18 -3.36 16.17
N LEU A 32 -2.25 -4.38 16.99
CA LEU A 32 -1.63 -5.68 16.75
C LEU A 32 -2.73 -6.72 16.52
N GLU A 33 -2.59 -7.53 15.49
CA GLU A 33 -3.47 -8.64 15.15
C GLU A 33 -2.64 -9.88 14.86
N ALA A 34 -3.08 -11.04 15.32
CA ALA A 34 -2.52 -12.31 14.92
C ALA A 34 -3.45 -13.05 13.96
N THR A 35 -2.86 -13.58 12.90
CA THR A 35 -3.55 -14.54 12.04
C THR A 35 -3.60 -15.88 12.77
N ALA A 36 -4.79 -16.45 12.86
CA ALA A 36 -4.96 -17.77 13.43
C ALA A 36 -4.16 -18.83 12.65
N VAL A 37 -3.51 -19.73 13.36
CA VAL A 37 -2.81 -20.87 12.77
C VAL A 37 -3.86 -21.92 12.40
N PHE A 38 -3.94 -22.28 11.11
CA PHE A 38 -4.86 -23.32 10.65
C PHE A 38 -4.33 -24.70 10.99
N ARG A 39 -5.24 -25.59 11.41
CA ARG A 39 -4.95 -26.96 11.74
C ARG A 39 -4.37 -27.70 10.53
N ARG A 40 -3.30 -28.46 10.77
CA ARG A 40 -2.60 -29.21 9.73
C ARG A 40 -3.23 -30.57 9.48
N GLY A 41 -3.27 -30.96 8.21
CA GLY A 41 -3.64 -32.27 7.73
C GLY A 41 -2.44 -33.06 7.23
N ARG A 42 -2.69 -34.02 6.35
CA ARG A 42 -1.66 -34.87 5.76
C ARG A 42 -0.80 -34.11 4.74
N THR A 43 0.37 -34.64 4.46
CA THR A 43 1.21 -34.17 3.35
C THR A 43 0.68 -34.68 2.00
N PRO A 44 0.91 -33.97 0.87
CA PRO A 44 0.59 -34.47 -0.46
C PRO A 44 1.20 -35.86 -0.72
N ARG A 45 2.40 -36.13 -0.21
CA ARG A 45 3.08 -37.43 -0.32
C ARG A 45 2.30 -38.58 0.32
N SER A 46 1.52 -38.31 1.35
CA SER A 46 0.69 -39.35 2.01
C SER A 46 -0.75 -39.35 1.50
N LEU A 47 -1.28 -38.21 1.11
CA LEU A 47 -2.66 -38.05 0.66
C LEU A 47 -2.85 -38.55 -0.80
N PHE A 48 -2.02 -38.10 -1.73
CA PHE A 48 -2.22 -38.35 -3.17
C PHE A 48 -2.20 -39.82 -3.57
N PRO A 49 -1.30 -40.68 -3.03
CA PRO A 49 -1.38 -42.11 -3.29
C PRO A 49 -2.71 -42.75 -2.86
N SER A 50 -3.29 -42.28 -1.75
CA SER A 50 -4.60 -42.78 -1.29
C SER A 50 -5.77 -42.39 -2.18
N LEU A 51 -5.65 -41.27 -2.89
CA LEU A 51 -6.67 -40.80 -3.84
C LEU A 51 -6.49 -41.45 -5.22
N LEU A 52 -5.26 -41.56 -5.69
CA LEU A 52 -4.93 -42.10 -7.01
C LEU A 52 -4.91 -43.63 -7.08
N GLY A 53 -4.94 -44.32 -5.91
CA GLY A 53 -4.79 -45.74 -5.83
C GLY A 53 -3.36 -46.26 -6.10
N SER A 54 -2.41 -45.36 -6.29
CA SER A 54 -0.99 -45.69 -6.56
C SER A 54 -0.12 -44.46 -6.32
N ARG A 55 1.17 -44.67 -6.06
CA ARG A 55 2.14 -43.61 -5.80
C ARG A 55 2.47 -42.84 -7.09
N PRO A 56 2.34 -41.52 -7.09
CA PRO A 56 2.83 -40.67 -8.16
C PRO A 56 4.36 -40.69 -8.26
N ASP A 57 4.91 -40.25 -9.39
CA ASP A 57 6.36 -40.10 -9.55
C ASP A 57 6.94 -39.02 -8.62
N GLU A 58 8.20 -39.13 -8.30
CA GLU A 58 8.88 -38.21 -7.35
C GLU A 58 8.97 -36.77 -7.89
N GLY A 59 9.09 -36.60 -9.21
CA GLY A 59 9.10 -35.29 -9.82
C GLY A 59 7.78 -34.55 -9.61
N PHE A 60 6.65 -35.26 -9.77
CA PHE A 60 5.33 -34.69 -9.48
C PHE A 60 5.16 -34.36 -7.99
N LEU A 61 5.54 -35.28 -7.10
CA LEU A 61 5.47 -35.03 -5.65
C LEU A 61 6.36 -33.87 -5.21
N SER A 62 7.52 -33.72 -5.79
CA SER A 62 8.43 -32.60 -5.53
C SER A 62 7.82 -31.26 -6.01
N ALA A 63 7.20 -31.26 -7.19
CA ALA A 63 6.60 -30.06 -7.78
C ALA A 63 5.45 -29.48 -6.95
N VAL A 64 4.68 -30.35 -6.28
CA VAL A 64 3.57 -29.97 -5.39
C VAL A 64 3.98 -29.86 -3.91
N GLU A 65 5.27 -29.69 -3.61
CA GLU A 65 5.78 -29.59 -2.24
C GLU A 65 5.36 -30.78 -1.36
N GLY A 66 5.56 -31.98 -1.89
CA GLY A 66 5.01 -33.24 -1.35
C GLY A 66 5.24 -33.50 0.14
N ASN A 67 6.27 -32.92 0.75
CA ASN A 67 6.59 -33.07 2.17
C ASN A 67 5.95 -31.98 3.06
N ARG A 68 5.42 -30.89 2.48
CA ARG A 68 4.76 -29.82 3.23
C ARG A 68 3.37 -30.27 3.68
N PRO A 69 3.04 -30.25 4.96
CA PRO A 69 1.70 -30.58 5.44
C PRO A 69 0.66 -29.61 4.84
N LEU A 70 -0.43 -30.15 4.32
CA LEU A 70 -1.59 -29.37 3.92
C LEU A 70 -2.31 -28.87 5.19
N TYR A 71 -3.08 -27.79 5.03
CA TYR A 71 -4.08 -27.49 6.04
C TYR A 71 -5.25 -28.47 5.94
N GLN A 72 -5.94 -28.70 7.06
CA GLN A 72 -7.05 -29.65 7.09
C GLN A 72 -8.16 -29.31 6.10
N HIS A 73 -8.50 -28.01 5.96
CA HIS A 73 -9.48 -27.55 4.98
C HIS A 73 -9.02 -27.77 3.52
N GLN A 74 -7.70 -27.69 3.24
CA GLN A 74 -7.16 -28.02 1.92
C GLN A 74 -7.28 -29.52 1.64
N GLU A 75 -6.90 -30.36 2.60
CA GLU A 75 -7.03 -31.82 2.47
C GLU A 75 -8.48 -32.21 2.24
N GLU A 76 -9.43 -31.65 3.00
CA GLU A 76 -10.86 -31.92 2.84
C GLU A 76 -11.38 -31.48 1.47
N ALA A 77 -11.01 -30.28 1.01
CA ALA A 77 -11.38 -29.77 -0.29
C ALA A 77 -10.87 -30.67 -1.43
N ILE A 78 -9.58 -31.01 -1.38
CA ILE A 78 -8.95 -31.89 -2.38
C ILE A 78 -9.68 -33.21 -2.45
N ARG A 79 -9.99 -33.82 -1.32
CA ARG A 79 -10.68 -35.10 -1.23
C ARG A 79 -12.08 -35.04 -1.83
N LYS A 80 -12.89 -34.06 -1.40
CA LYS A 80 -14.28 -33.87 -1.87
C LYS A 80 -14.37 -33.59 -3.37
N VAL A 81 -13.50 -32.69 -3.86
CA VAL A 81 -13.44 -32.38 -5.30
C VAL A 81 -13.00 -33.58 -6.11
N PHE A 82 -12.00 -34.32 -5.62
CA PHE A 82 -11.55 -35.54 -6.30
C PHE A 82 -12.67 -36.62 -6.38
N GLN A 83 -13.52 -36.70 -5.36
CA GLN A 83 -14.71 -37.56 -5.32
C GLN A 83 -15.88 -37.04 -6.17
N GLY A 84 -15.75 -35.89 -6.85
CA GLY A 84 -16.74 -35.33 -7.73
C GLY A 84 -17.73 -34.34 -7.08
N SER A 85 -17.49 -33.96 -5.82
CA SER A 85 -18.35 -32.98 -5.12
C SER A 85 -18.03 -31.55 -5.51
N ASN A 86 -19.05 -30.70 -5.58
CA ASN A 86 -18.91 -29.25 -5.65
C ASN A 86 -18.59 -28.71 -4.24
N VAL A 87 -17.63 -27.79 -4.11
CA VAL A 87 -17.19 -27.28 -2.80
C VAL A 87 -17.10 -25.76 -2.75
N VAL A 88 -17.34 -25.23 -1.57
CA VAL A 88 -17.03 -23.84 -1.22
C VAL A 88 -15.94 -23.84 -0.14
N VAL A 89 -14.79 -23.22 -0.40
CA VAL A 89 -13.71 -23.07 0.57
C VAL A 89 -13.78 -21.66 1.15
N ALA A 90 -14.36 -21.56 2.33
CA ALA A 90 -14.60 -20.29 3.02
C ALA A 90 -13.65 -20.16 4.22
N THR A 91 -12.45 -19.64 3.95
CA THR A 91 -11.36 -19.49 4.92
C THR A 91 -10.75 -18.12 4.81
N GLY A 92 -10.21 -17.58 5.89
CA GLY A 92 -9.57 -16.26 5.91
C GLY A 92 -8.48 -16.06 4.84
N THR A 93 -7.98 -14.85 4.70
CA THR A 93 -6.86 -14.54 3.82
C THR A 93 -5.60 -15.30 4.26
N ALA A 94 -4.69 -15.59 3.32
CA ALA A 94 -3.44 -16.32 3.55
C ALA A 94 -3.61 -17.77 4.08
N SER A 95 -4.79 -18.37 3.88
CA SER A 95 -5.09 -19.77 4.29
C SER A 95 -4.72 -20.81 3.22
N GLY A 96 -4.09 -20.40 2.13
CA GLY A 96 -3.73 -21.31 1.03
C GLY A 96 -4.94 -21.88 0.27
N LYS A 97 -5.97 -21.05 0.01
CA LYS A 97 -7.17 -21.45 -0.77
C LYS A 97 -6.83 -21.99 -2.16
N THR A 98 -5.72 -21.56 -2.72
CA THR A 98 -5.29 -21.94 -4.07
C THR A 98 -5.00 -23.44 -4.19
N GLU A 99 -4.34 -24.04 -3.21
CA GLU A 99 -4.06 -25.48 -3.19
C GLU A 99 -5.35 -26.30 -3.18
N ALA A 100 -6.40 -25.78 -2.56
CA ALA A 100 -7.69 -26.44 -2.49
C ALA A 100 -8.35 -26.68 -3.84
N PHE A 101 -8.04 -25.88 -4.87
CA PHE A 101 -8.53 -26.07 -6.22
C PHE A 101 -7.43 -26.49 -7.22
N VAL A 102 -6.21 -26.00 -7.11
CA VAL A 102 -5.14 -26.40 -8.05
C VAL A 102 -4.77 -27.85 -7.91
N TYR A 103 -4.62 -28.37 -6.69
CA TYR A 103 -4.20 -29.75 -6.50
C TYR A 103 -5.21 -30.79 -7.01
N PRO A 104 -6.52 -30.69 -6.77
CA PRO A 104 -7.47 -31.64 -7.40
C PRO A 104 -7.48 -31.54 -8.92
N ILE A 105 -7.26 -30.35 -9.51
CA ILE A 105 -7.11 -30.21 -10.96
C ILE A 105 -5.87 -30.95 -11.45
N LEU A 106 -4.72 -30.75 -10.79
CA LEU A 106 -3.47 -31.43 -11.14
C LEU A 106 -3.58 -32.93 -10.97
N LEU A 107 -4.25 -33.43 -9.93
CA LEU A 107 -4.53 -34.86 -9.73
C LEU A 107 -5.38 -35.45 -10.86
N HIS A 108 -6.38 -34.72 -11.32
CA HIS A 108 -7.19 -35.13 -12.46
C HIS A 108 -6.37 -35.20 -13.76
N LEU A 109 -5.57 -34.17 -14.05
CA LEU A 109 -4.65 -34.15 -15.19
C LEU A 109 -3.62 -35.29 -15.11
N TYR A 110 -3.12 -35.59 -13.91
CA TYR A 110 -2.20 -36.69 -13.68
C TYR A 110 -2.88 -38.07 -13.91
N GLN A 111 -4.16 -38.24 -13.55
CA GLN A 111 -4.94 -39.44 -13.89
C GLN A 111 -5.10 -39.62 -15.39
N GLU A 112 -5.46 -38.54 -16.13
CA GLU A 112 -5.55 -38.57 -17.58
C GLU A 112 -4.20 -38.90 -18.24
N PHE A 113 -3.12 -38.32 -17.73
CA PHE A 113 -1.77 -38.63 -18.19
C PHE A 113 -1.45 -40.13 -18.05
N ARG A 114 -1.72 -40.70 -16.87
CA ARG A 114 -1.51 -42.11 -16.62
C ARG A 114 -2.37 -43.04 -17.47
N ALA A 115 -3.55 -42.54 -17.83
CA ALA A 115 -4.46 -43.27 -18.72
C ALA A 115 -4.18 -43.04 -20.22
N GLU A 116 -3.10 -42.30 -20.55
CA GLU A 116 -2.72 -41.89 -21.91
C GLU A 116 -3.82 -41.09 -22.63
N LYS A 117 -4.65 -40.38 -21.86
CA LYS A 117 -5.77 -39.56 -22.34
C LYS A 117 -5.54 -38.06 -22.31
N LEU A 118 -4.39 -37.62 -21.77
CA LEU A 118 -4.08 -36.22 -21.66
C LEU A 118 -3.74 -35.63 -23.04
N CYS A 119 -4.69 -34.94 -23.64
CA CYS A 119 -4.54 -34.24 -24.90
C CYS A 119 -4.83 -32.74 -24.73
N PRO A 120 -4.41 -31.88 -25.67
CA PRO A 120 -4.75 -30.44 -25.63
C PRO A 120 -6.25 -30.20 -25.54
N GLY A 121 -6.69 -29.37 -24.62
CA GLY A 121 -8.08 -29.04 -24.34
C GLY A 121 -8.29 -28.55 -22.93
N VAL A 122 -9.19 -27.60 -22.73
CA VAL A 122 -9.43 -26.99 -21.41
C VAL A 122 -10.08 -28.01 -20.47
N ARG A 123 -9.45 -28.29 -19.33
CA ARG A 123 -10.03 -29.07 -18.22
C ARG A 123 -10.53 -28.17 -17.11
N ALA A 124 -9.84 -27.08 -16.87
CA ALA A 124 -10.21 -26.16 -15.81
C ALA A 124 -10.27 -24.72 -16.33
N LEU A 125 -11.39 -24.06 -16.06
CA LEU A 125 -11.53 -22.63 -16.17
C LEU A 125 -11.47 -22.03 -14.78
N ILE A 126 -10.53 -21.10 -14.56
CA ILE A 126 -10.41 -20.37 -13.30
C ILE A 126 -10.71 -18.89 -13.56
N LEU A 127 -11.74 -18.39 -12.90
CA LEU A 127 -12.21 -17.01 -13.03
C LEU A 127 -11.77 -16.18 -11.84
N TYR A 128 -11.09 -15.09 -12.14
CA TYR A 128 -10.61 -14.11 -11.16
C TYR A 128 -11.37 -12.79 -11.31
N PRO A 129 -11.66 -12.11 -10.21
CA PRO A 129 -12.32 -10.80 -10.28
C PRO A 129 -11.39 -9.69 -10.78
N MET A 130 -10.07 -9.90 -10.76
CA MET A 130 -9.02 -8.93 -11.14
C MET A 130 -7.84 -9.61 -11.83
N ASN A 131 -7.26 -8.93 -12.84
CA ASN A 131 -6.08 -9.42 -13.57
C ASN A 131 -4.86 -9.64 -12.65
N ALA A 132 -4.67 -8.82 -11.62
CA ALA A 132 -3.56 -8.98 -10.68
C ALA A 132 -3.55 -10.35 -9.98
N LEU A 133 -4.72 -10.84 -9.57
CA LEU A 133 -4.85 -12.18 -8.97
C LEU A 133 -4.58 -13.29 -9.99
N ALA A 134 -4.99 -13.08 -11.24
CA ALA A 134 -4.69 -14.02 -12.32
C ALA A 134 -3.18 -14.09 -12.61
N ASN A 135 -2.45 -12.96 -12.51
CA ASN A 135 -1.00 -12.90 -12.70
C ASN A 135 -0.25 -13.67 -11.61
N ASP A 136 -0.64 -13.52 -10.34
CA ASP A 136 -0.05 -14.27 -9.22
C ASP A 136 -0.22 -15.79 -9.41
N GLN A 137 -1.39 -16.22 -9.89
CA GLN A 137 -1.63 -17.63 -10.18
C GLN A 137 -0.92 -18.14 -11.44
N ARG A 138 -0.74 -17.27 -12.43
CA ARG A 138 0.09 -17.55 -13.61
C ARG A 138 1.52 -17.90 -13.19
N GLU A 139 2.13 -17.07 -12.34
CA GLU A 139 3.48 -17.29 -11.82
C GLU A 139 3.57 -18.62 -11.03
N ARG A 140 2.56 -18.89 -10.22
CA ARG A 140 2.50 -20.12 -9.42
C ARG A 140 2.39 -21.39 -10.27
N LEU A 141 1.56 -21.38 -11.31
CA LEU A 141 1.48 -22.53 -12.24
C LEU A 141 2.78 -22.72 -13.02
N GLY A 142 3.42 -21.62 -13.43
CA GLY A 142 4.74 -21.65 -14.06
C GLY A 142 5.82 -22.25 -13.15
N GLU A 143 5.81 -21.90 -11.88
CA GLU A 143 6.74 -22.47 -10.90
C GLU A 143 6.51 -23.99 -10.70
N ILE A 144 5.25 -24.45 -10.68
CA ILE A 144 4.95 -25.89 -10.64
C ILE A 144 5.47 -26.58 -11.90
N CYS A 145 5.26 -26.01 -13.10
CA CYS A 145 5.78 -26.57 -14.36
C CYS A 145 7.30 -26.63 -14.35
N LYS A 146 7.98 -25.58 -13.86
CA LYS A 146 9.44 -25.56 -13.71
C LYS A 146 9.95 -26.68 -12.79
N ARG A 147 9.32 -26.86 -11.63
CA ARG A 147 9.66 -27.92 -10.68
C ARG A 147 9.41 -29.32 -11.27
N LEU A 148 8.39 -29.51 -12.11
CA LEU A 148 8.16 -30.76 -12.84
C LEU A 148 9.31 -31.07 -13.80
N GLU A 149 9.83 -30.04 -14.50
CA GLU A 149 10.98 -30.19 -15.41
C GLU A 149 12.26 -30.50 -14.62
N GLU A 150 12.55 -29.76 -13.57
CA GLU A 150 13.71 -29.97 -12.67
C GLU A 150 13.66 -31.36 -12.02
N GLY A 151 12.48 -31.80 -11.58
CA GLY A 151 12.22 -33.13 -11.02
C GLY A 151 12.18 -34.27 -12.06
N LYS A 152 12.38 -33.94 -13.35
CA LYS A 152 12.33 -34.90 -14.47
C LYS A 152 11.07 -35.75 -14.50
N SER A 153 9.91 -35.17 -14.10
CA SER A 153 8.63 -35.85 -14.23
C SER A 153 8.25 -36.00 -15.70
N ALA A 154 7.71 -37.18 -16.07
CA ALA A 154 7.16 -37.36 -17.40
C ALA A 154 5.80 -36.67 -17.58
N PHE A 155 5.12 -36.35 -16.48
CA PHE A 155 3.88 -35.59 -16.49
C PHE A 155 4.16 -34.13 -16.80
N LYS A 156 3.43 -33.59 -17.80
CA LYS A 156 3.45 -32.18 -18.19
C LYS A 156 2.05 -31.68 -18.41
N PHE A 157 1.79 -30.44 -18.07
CA PHE A 157 0.55 -29.77 -18.39
C PHE A 157 0.81 -28.37 -18.94
N THR A 158 -0.20 -27.78 -19.60
CA THR A 158 -0.14 -26.44 -20.14
C THR A 158 -1.19 -25.57 -19.50
N PHE A 159 -0.90 -24.29 -19.36
CA PHE A 159 -1.83 -23.28 -18.90
C PHE A 159 -1.72 -22.02 -19.76
N GLY A 160 -2.75 -21.18 -19.73
CA GLY A 160 -2.74 -19.91 -20.45
C GLY A 160 -3.62 -18.89 -19.73
N GLN A 161 -3.16 -17.63 -19.75
CA GLN A 161 -3.94 -16.50 -19.26
C GLN A 161 -4.58 -15.78 -20.45
N TYR A 162 -5.91 -15.77 -20.49
CA TYR A 162 -6.67 -15.13 -21.56
C TYR A 162 -7.38 -13.90 -21.00
N VAL A 163 -6.75 -12.74 -21.11
CA VAL A 163 -7.23 -11.42 -20.62
C VAL A 163 -7.12 -10.38 -21.74
N GLY A 164 -7.58 -9.15 -21.48
CA GLY A 164 -7.52 -8.07 -22.47
C GLY A 164 -6.13 -7.80 -23.04
N GLU A 165 -5.12 -7.91 -22.19
CA GLU A 165 -3.70 -7.66 -22.50
C GLU A 165 -3.00 -8.85 -23.19
N THR A 166 -3.64 -10.02 -23.30
CA THR A 166 -3.05 -11.20 -23.94
C THR A 166 -2.85 -10.94 -25.44
N PRO A 167 -1.60 -11.06 -25.95
CA PRO A 167 -1.26 -10.80 -27.34
C PRO A 167 -1.98 -11.73 -28.30
N GLU A 168 -2.32 -11.24 -29.49
CA GLU A 168 -2.96 -12.06 -30.52
C GLU A 168 -1.99 -13.06 -31.14
N ASP A 169 -0.82 -12.55 -31.60
CA ASP A 169 0.24 -13.31 -32.22
C ASP A 169 1.62 -12.67 -31.92
N GLU A 170 2.71 -13.26 -32.45
CA GLU A 170 4.08 -12.77 -32.26
C GLU A 170 4.35 -11.39 -32.90
N ASN A 171 3.53 -10.98 -33.86
CA ASN A 171 3.67 -9.73 -34.60
C ASN A 171 2.83 -8.60 -33.98
N ASP A 172 2.17 -8.85 -32.86
CA ASP A 172 1.40 -7.82 -32.17
C ASP A 172 2.32 -6.66 -31.78
N SER A 173 2.06 -5.50 -32.39
CA SER A 173 2.92 -4.31 -32.28
C SER A 173 2.76 -3.58 -30.93
N GLN A 174 1.85 -4.01 -30.09
CA GLN A 174 1.61 -3.41 -28.79
C GLN A 174 2.82 -3.63 -27.87
N ARG A 175 3.20 -2.58 -27.15
CA ARG A 175 4.35 -2.61 -26.22
C ARG A 175 4.25 -3.74 -25.19
N HIS A 176 3.04 -4.00 -24.72
CA HIS A 176 2.73 -5.07 -23.76
C HIS A 176 2.93 -6.49 -24.32
N ALA A 177 2.76 -6.69 -25.63
CA ALA A 177 2.94 -7.99 -26.27
C ALA A 177 4.40 -8.48 -26.16
N ARG A 178 5.37 -7.58 -26.34
CA ARG A 178 6.81 -7.91 -26.23
C ARG A 178 7.19 -8.28 -24.81
N ASP A 179 6.65 -7.56 -23.82
CA ASP A 179 6.93 -7.80 -22.40
C ASP A 179 6.34 -9.16 -21.96
N HIS A 180 5.13 -9.50 -22.44
CA HIS A 180 4.52 -10.81 -22.21
C HIS A 180 5.31 -11.97 -22.82
N LEU A 181 5.78 -11.83 -24.05
CA LEU A 181 6.63 -12.86 -24.70
C LEU A 181 7.95 -13.04 -23.98
N ALA A 182 8.58 -11.94 -23.53
CA ALA A 182 9.83 -11.98 -22.78
C ALA A 182 9.70 -12.62 -21.40
N SER A 183 8.49 -12.60 -20.80
CA SER A 183 8.18 -13.15 -19.49
C SER A 183 7.50 -14.52 -19.54
N ARG A 184 7.59 -15.26 -20.65
CA ARG A 184 6.99 -16.60 -20.83
C ARG A 184 7.49 -17.58 -19.77
N LEU A 185 6.56 -18.25 -19.12
CA LEU A 185 6.85 -19.23 -18.09
C LEU A 185 6.84 -20.66 -18.64
N PRO A 186 7.50 -21.64 -17.99
CA PRO A 186 7.41 -23.06 -18.34
C PRO A 186 5.95 -23.53 -18.38
N GLY A 187 5.58 -24.28 -19.44
CA GLY A 187 4.23 -24.78 -19.63
C GLY A 187 3.17 -23.74 -20.04
N GLU A 188 3.53 -22.48 -20.20
CA GLU A 188 2.61 -21.40 -20.54
C GLU A 188 2.40 -21.25 -22.05
N LEU A 189 1.14 -21.07 -22.44
CA LEU A 189 0.72 -20.57 -23.75
C LEU A 189 0.41 -19.08 -23.62
N VAL A 190 1.22 -18.24 -24.27
CA VAL A 190 1.18 -16.77 -24.10
C VAL A 190 0.28 -16.09 -25.14
N LEU A 191 0.17 -16.65 -26.35
CA LEU A 191 -0.55 -16.06 -27.47
C LEU A 191 -1.97 -16.61 -27.58
N ARG A 192 -2.93 -15.76 -27.98
CA ARG A 192 -4.31 -16.21 -28.27
C ARG A 192 -4.35 -17.22 -29.41
N SER A 193 -3.54 -17.00 -30.46
CA SER A 193 -3.41 -17.95 -31.58
C SER A 193 -2.90 -19.31 -31.14
N GLU A 194 -1.92 -19.39 -30.23
CA GLU A 194 -1.44 -20.64 -29.62
C GLU A 194 -2.59 -21.35 -28.87
N MET A 195 -3.29 -20.60 -27.99
CA MET A 195 -4.36 -21.16 -27.17
C MET A 195 -5.57 -21.63 -27.99
N ARG A 196 -5.85 -21.02 -29.14
CA ARG A 196 -6.91 -21.46 -30.07
C ARG A 196 -6.50 -22.72 -30.83
N SER A 197 -5.26 -22.78 -31.30
CA SER A 197 -4.74 -23.96 -32.03
C SER A 197 -4.56 -25.16 -31.10
N THR A 198 -3.96 -24.94 -29.96
CA THR A 198 -3.64 -25.96 -28.95
C THR A 198 -4.14 -25.51 -27.59
N PRO A 199 -5.44 -25.72 -27.27
CA PRO A 199 -5.99 -25.21 -26.03
C PRO A 199 -5.26 -25.72 -24.78
N PRO A 200 -4.98 -24.83 -23.80
CA PRO A 200 -4.32 -25.22 -22.57
C PRO A 200 -5.20 -26.12 -21.71
N HIS A 201 -4.58 -26.88 -20.80
CA HIS A 201 -5.32 -27.68 -19.84
C HIS A 201 -5.99 -26.82 -18.75
N ILE A 202 -5.34 -25.71 -18.36
CA ILE A 202 -5.86 -24.74 -17.37
C ILE A 202 -5.93 -23.36 -18.03
N LEU A 203 -7.14 -22.78 -18.05
CA LEU A 203 -7.41 -21.47 -18.61
C LEU A 203 -7.72 -20.47 -17.48
N LEU A 204 -6.90 -19.44 -17.37
CA LEU A 204 -7.08 -18.33 -16.44
C LEU A 204 -7.73 -17.15 -17.16
N THR A 205 -8.81 -16.60 -16.62
CA THR A 205 -9.47 -15.44 -17.23
C THR A 205 -10.25 -14.61 -16.20
N ASN A 206 -10.87 -13.54 -16.64
CA ASN A 206 -11.77 -12.73 -15.84
C ASN A 206 -13.21 -12.75 -16.42
N TYR A 207 -14.16 -12.20 -15.65
CA TYR A 207 -15.57 -12.12 -16.04
C TYR A 207 -15.78 -11.54 -17.46
N SER A 208 -15.24 -10.33 -17.68
CA SER A 208 -15.46 -9.61 -18.95
C SER A 208 -14.88 -10.37 -20.14
N MET A 209 -13.70 -10.97 -19.96
CA MET A 209 -13.07 -11.71 -21.05
C MET A 209 -13.79 -13.03 -21.34
N LEU A 210 -14.34 -13.72 -20.33
CA LEU A 210 -15.17 -14.90 -20.57
C LEU A 210 -16.40 -14.57 -21.42
N GLU A 211 -17.01 -13.40 -21.21
CA GLU A 211 -18.12 -12.94 -22.06
C GLU A 211 -17.68 -12.76 -23.51
N TYR A 212 -16.53 -12.12 -23.74
CA TYR A 212 -15.95 -11.99 -25.09
C TYR A 212 -15.59 -13.34 -25.71
N LEU A 213 -15.03 -14.28 -24.96
CA LEU A 213 -14.72 -15.64 -25.44
C LEU A 213 -15.96 -16.37 -25.94
N LEU A 214 -17.11 -16.17 -25.33
CA LEU A 214 -18.38 -16.79 -25.75
C LEU A 214 -19.02 -16.09 -26.96
N LEU A 215 -18.63 -14.86 -27.27
CA LEU A 215 -19.18 -14.05 -28.35
C LEU A 215 -18.33 -14.06 -29.61
N ARG A 216 -16.99 -14.18 -29.47
CA ARG A 216 -16.07 -14.10 -30.62
C ARG A 216 -16.01 -15.42 -31.39
N PRO A 217 -16.25 -15.39 -32.71
CA PRO A 217 -16.13 -16.60 -33.54
C PRO A 217 -14.71 -17.19 -33.54
N ASP A 218 -13.68 -16.36 -33.50
CA ASP A 218 -12.27 -16.77 -33.49
C ASP A 218 -11.91 -17.63 -32.30
N ASP A 219 -12.60 -17.44 -31.16
CA ASP A 219 -12.36 -18.19 -29.92
C ASP A 219 -13.15 -19.51 -29.84
N SER A 220 -13.99 -19.78 -30.86
CA SER A 220 -14.75 -21.05 -30.99
C SER A 220 -13.89 -22.32 -30.85
N PRO A 221 -12.63 -22.37 -31.33
CA PRO A 221 -11.80 -23.56 -31.17
C PRO A 221 -11.56 -24.00 -29.71
N LEU A 222 -11.75 -23.14 -28.76
CA LEU A 222 -11.65 -23.48 -27.33
C LEU A 222 -12.80 -24.37 -26.85
N PHE A 223 -13.97 -24.27 -27.52
CA PHE A 223 -15.23 -24.93 -27.13
C PHE A 223 -15.68 -25.99 -28.09
N ASP A 224 -15.42 -25.84 -29.37
CA ASP A 224 -16.02 -26.66 -30.45
C ASP A 224 -15.12 -27.84 -30.87
N SER A 225 -15.50 -28.58 -31.89
CA SER A 225 -14.75 -29.71 -32.46
C SER A 225 -14.46 -30.83 -31.44
N GLY A 226 -15.44 -31.14 -30.58
CA GLY A 226 -15.33 -32.20 -29.57
C GLY A 226 -14.49 -31.80 -28.35
N ARG A 227 -14.00 -30.55 -28.27
CA ARG A 227 -13.19 -30.06 -27.15
C ARG A 227 -14.01 -29.76 -25.90
N SER A 228 -15.32 -29.51 -26.05
CA SER A 228 -16.26 -29.28 -24.94
C SER A 228 -16.28 -30.42 -23.92
N GLN A 229 -16.10 -31.67 -24.36
CA GLN A 229 -16.11 -32.85 -23.48
C GLN A 229 -15.02 -32.80 -22.40
N TRP A 230 -13.92 -32.07 -22.62
CA TRP A 230 -12.80 -32.00 -21.71
C TRP A 230 -12.99 -31.02 -20.54
N TRP A 231 -13.89 -30.06 -20.67
CA TRP A 231 -14.15 -29.04 -19.63
C TRP A 231 -14.76 -29.73 -18.40
N THR A 232 -14.01 -29.75 -17.31
CA THR A 232 -14.36 -30.49 -16.09
C THR A 232 -14.53 -29.57 -14.88
N PHE A 233 -13.64 -28.61 -14.71
CA PHE A 233 -13.65 -27.75 -13.53
C PHE A 233 -14.05 -26.32 -13.88
N LEU A 234 -14.95 -25.78 -13.06
CA LEU A 234 -15.28 -24.35 -13.04
C LEU A 234 -14.93 -23.78 -11.67
N VAL A 235 -13.94 -22.91 -11.63
CA VAL A 235 -13.45 -22.32 -10.40
C VAL A 235 -13.75 -20.83 -10.36
N LEU A 236 -14.39 -20.36 -9.31
CA LEU A 236 -14.60 -18.93 -9.02
C LEU A 236 -13.79 -18.55 -7.79
N ASP A 237 -12.69 -17.84 -8.00
CA ASP A 237 -11.91 -17.30 -6.89
C ASP A 237 -12.53 -16.01 -6.38
N GLU A 238 -12.44 -15.77 -5.07
CA GLU A 238 -13.04 -14.63 -4.37
C GLU A 238 -14.56 -14.45 -4.69
N ALA A 239 -15.33 -15.54 -4.67
CA ALA A 239 -16.74 -15.59 -5.07
C ALA A 239 -17.64 -14.57 -4.33
N HIS A 240 -17.25 -14.09 -3.17
CA HIS A 240 -17.97 -13.05 -2.43
C HIS A 240 -18.09 -11.71 -3.18
N GLN A 241 -17.25 -11.47 -4.18
CA GLN A 241 -17.33 -10.27 -5.02
C GLN A 241 -18.50 -10.31 -6.01
N TYR A 242 -19.06 -11.49 -6.27
CA TYR A 242 -20.19 -11.67 -7.17
C TYR A 242 -21.52 -11.66 -6.39
N ARG A 243 -21.89 -10.48 -5.85
CA ARG A 243 -23.15 -10.23 -5.13
C ARG A 243 -24.00 -9.20 -5.87
N GLY A 244 -25.31 -9.17 -5.57
CA GLY A 244 -26.25 -8.24 -6.19
C GLY A 244 -26.34 -8.42 -7.71
N SER A 245 -26.36 -7.34 -8.47
CA SER A 245 -26.43 -7.35 -9.93
C SER A 245 -25.30 -8.13 -10.59
N ARG A 246 -24.06 -7.94 -10.11
CA ARG A 246 -22.88 -8.67 -10.61
C ARG A 246 -22.99 -10.18 -10.39
N GLY A 247 -23.62 -10.60 -9.29
CA GLY A 247 -23.88 -12.01 -9.03
C GLY A 247 -24.86 -12.62 -10.03
N ILE A 248 -25.92 -11.89 -10.38
CA ILE A 248 -26.90 -12.31 -11.38
C ILE A 248 -26.24 -12.42 -12.76
N GLU A 249 -25.49 -11.40 -13.17
CA GLU A 249 -24.77 -11.39 -14.45
C GLU A 249 -23.79 -12.57 -14.55
N MET A 250 -23.01 -12.81 -13.49
CA MET A 250 -22.07 -13.93 -13.43
C MET A 250 -22.78 -15.28 -13.50
N ALA A 251 -23.88 -15.44 -12.77
CA ALA A 251 -24.67 -16.66 -12.79
C ALA A 251 -25.23 -16.95 -14.19
N MET A 252 -25.69 -15.93 -14.92
CA MET A 252 -26.14 -16.05 -16.29
C MET A 252 -25.01 -16.38 -17.27
N LEU A 253 -23.83 -15.76 -17.08
CA LEU A 253 -22.65 -16.04 -17.89
C LEU A 253 -22.18 -17.49 -17.73
N VAL A 254 -22.12 -18.00 -16.49
CA VAL A 254 -21.80 -19.41 -16.20
C VAL A 254 -22.83 -20.36 -16.88
N ARG A 255 -24.13 -20.02 -16.83
CA ARG A 255 -25.16 -20.82 -17.52
C ARG A 255 -25.01 -20.82 -19.04
N ARG A 256 -24.65 -19.67 -19.63
CA ARG A 256 -24.35 -19.56 -21.07
C ARG A 256 -23.14 -20.43 -21.43
N LEU A 257 -22.07 -20.37 -20.66
CA LEU A 257 -20.88 -21.21 -20.85
C LEU A 257 -21.26 -22.70 -20.79
N LYS A 258 -21.95 -23.13 -19.74
CA LYS A 258 -22.37 -24.53 -19.56
C LYS A 258 -23.26 -25.01 -20.71
N ARG A 259 -24.22 -24.19 -21.11
CA ARG A 259 -25.10 -24.52 -22.24
C ARG A 259 -24.28 -24.73 -23.50
N ARG A 260 -23.35 -23.84 -23.85
CA ARG A 260 -22.48 -23.99 -25.01
C ARG A 260 -21.65 -25.27 -24.94
N LEU A 261 -21.12 -25.62 -23.77
CA LEU A 261 -20.33 -26.84 -23.59
C LEU A 261 -21.19 -28.10 -23.73
N VAL A 262 -22.44 -28.12 -23.26
CA VAL A 262 -23.39 -29.22 -23.45
C VAL A 262 -23.78 -29.35 -24.92
N GLU A 263 -24.07 -28.24 -25.59
CA GLU A 263 -24.37 -28.23 -27.04
C GLU A 263 -23.16 -28.71 -27.86
N GLY A 264 -21.91 -28.48 -27.36
CA GLY A 264 -20.66 -28.97 -27.93
C GLY A 264 -20.34 -30.44 -27.64
N GLY A 265 -21.22 -31.17 -26.95
CA GLY A 265 -21.11 -32.61 -26.72
C GLY A 265 -20.65 -33.03 -25.32
N ARG A 266 -20.61 -32.09 -24.36
CA ARG A 266 -20.32 -32.45 -22.97
C ARG A 266 -21.56 -33.11 -22.32
N SER A 267 -21.35 -34.27 -21.69
CA SER A 267 -22.40 -34.99 -20.96
C SER A 267 -22.13 -35.10 -19.45
N ASP A 268 -20.88 -35.04 -19.02
CA ASP A 268 -20.51 -35.25 -17.63
C ASP A 268 -20.83 -34.03 -16.75
N PRO A 269 -21.11 -34.18 -15.45
CA PRO A 269 -21.33 -33.06 -14.53
C PRO A 269 -20.07 -32.24 -14.36
N PHE A 270 -20.24 -30.94 -14.11
CA PHE A 270 -19.12 -30.05 -13.77
C PHE A 270 -18.72 -30.20 -12.31
N ARG A 271 -17.41 -30.03 -12.03
CA ARG A 271 -16.88 -29.89 -10.69
C ARG A 271 -16.68 -28.41 -10.43
N CYS A 272 -17.56 -27.86 -9.61
CA CYS A 272 -17.58 -26.42 -9.34
C CYS A 272 -16.91 -26.14 -7.99
N ILE A 273 -16.00 -25.18 -7.99
CA ILE A 273 -15.24 -24.80 -6.79
C ILE A 273 -15.35 -23.29 -6.60
N ALA A 274 -15.80 -22.84 -5.45
CA ALA A 274 -15.78 -21.45 -5.04
C ALA A 274 -14.80 -21.23 -3.89
N THR A 275 -14.06 -20.14 -3.91
CA THR A 275 -13.25 -19.72 -2.77
C THR A 275 -13.74 -18.38 -2.24
N SER A 276 -13.58 -18.13 -0.95
CA SER A 276 -13.94 -16.84 -0.36
C SER A 276 -13.22 -16.61 0.97
N ALA A 277 -12.94 -15.33 1.27
CA ALA A 277 -12.41 -14.92 2.56
C ALA A 277 -13.51 -14.51 3.56
N THR A 278 -14.70 -14.12 3.09
CA THR A 278 -15.69 -13.37 3.90
C THR A 278 -17.14 -13.86 3.79
N LEU A 279 -17.39 -15.02 3.15
CA LEU A 279 -18.77 -15.50 2.97
C LEU A 279 -19.39 -16.06 4.24
N VAL A 280 -18.61 -16.48 5.22
CA VAL A 280 -19.09 -17.19 6.40
C VAL A 280 -18.64 -16.49 7.68
N GLY A 281 -19.59 -16.19 8.57
CA GLY A 281 -19.31 -15.74 9.95
C GLY A 281 -19.17 -16.91 10.93
N GLY A 282 -19.64 -18.11 10.56
CA GLY A 282 -19.58 -19.31 11.39
C GLY A 282 -20.32 -20.51 10.81
N GLU A 283 -20.41 -21.60 11.59
CA GLU A 283 -21.05 -22.87 11.19
C GLU A 283 -22.52 -22.70 10.77
N GLY A 284 -23.24 -21.75 11.39
CA GLY A 284 -24.65 -21.47 11.08
C GLY A 284 -24.92 -20.96 9.67
N ASP A 285 -23.90 -20.40 9.01
CA ASP A 285 -24.05 -19.77 7.68
C ASP A 285 -23.87 -20.76 6.52
N LYS A 286 -23.40 -21.98 6.77
CA LYS A 286 -23.08 -22.97 5.73
C LYS A 286 -24.23 -23.21 4.75
N GLY A 287 -25.48 -23.28 5.24
CA GLY A 287 -26.65 -23.45 4.41
C GLY A 287 -26.90 -22.28 3.44
N ALA A 288 -26.76 -21.06 3.91
CA ALA A 288 -26.90 -19.86 3.09
C ALA A 288 -25.80 -19.74 2.03
N VAL A 289 -24.57 -20.09 2.37
CA VAL A 289 -23.43 -20.11 1.44
C VAL A 289 -23.57 -21.20 0.39
N ALA A 290 -24.02 -22.39 0.77
CA ALA A 290 -24.29 -23.46 -0.18
C ALA A 290 -25.39 -23.07 -1.18
N LYS A 291 -26.47 -22.42 -0.70
CA LYS A 291 -27.52 -21.88 -1.56
C LYS A 291 -26.98 -20.82 -2.51
N PHE A 292 -26.22 -19.86 -2.03
CA PHE A 292 -25.58 -18.82 -2.85
C PHE A 292 -24.71 -19.43 -3.96
N ALA A 293 -23.86 -20.40 -3.62
CA ALA A 293 -23.02 -21.09 -4.60
C ALA A 293 -23.88 -21.88 -5.62
N SER A 294 -24.94 -22.54 -5.17
CA SER A 294 -25.86 -23.26 -6.06
C SER A 294 -26.54 -22.31 -7.05
N GLU A 295 -27.00 -21.17 -6.60
CA GLU A 295 -27.60 -20.14 -7.46
C GLU A 295 -26.57 -19.54 -8.44
N LEU A 296 -25.33 -19.32 -8.00
CA LEU A 296 -24.28 -18.75 -8.81
C LEU A 296 -23.82 -19.70 -9.94
N PHE A 297 -23.54 -20.95 -9.60
CA PHE A 297 -23.06 -21.94 -10.58
C PHE A 297 -24.18 -22.65 -11.35
N GLY A 298 -25.42 -22.69 -10.83
CA GLY A 298 -26.47 -23.51 -11.36
C GLY A 298 -26.19 -25.02 -11.21
N GLU A 299 -25.54 -25.40 -10.12
CA GLU A 299 -25.22 -26.77 -9.69
C GLU A 299 -25.58 -26.94 -8.22
N GLU A 300 -25.77 -28.17 -7.78
CA GLU A 300 -26.04 -28.45 -6.37
C GLU A 300 -24.79 -28.29 -5.51
N PHE A 301 -24.85 -27.46 -4.48
CA PHE A 301 -23.88 -27.38 -3.39
C PHE A 301 -24.57 -27.73 -2.08
N ARG A 302 -24.00 -28.66 -1.35
CA ARG A 302 -24.53 -29.12 -0.07
C ARG A 302 -23.83 -28.38 1.08
N SER A 303 -24.52 -28.18 2.20
CA SER A 303 -23.97 -27.49 3.36
C SER A 303 -22.73 -28.17 3.96
N ASP A 304 -22.65 -29.49 3.86
CA ASP A 304 -21.49 -30.30 4.26
C ASP A 304 -20.27 -30.11 3.33
N ASN A 305 -20.49 -29.55 2.15
CA ASN A 305 -19.41 -29.20 1.20
C ASN A 305 -18.94 -27.74 1.30
N VAL A 306 -19.45 -26.98 2.27
CA VAL A 306 -18.92 -25.69 2.68
C VAL A 306 -17.84 -25.92 3.74
N ILE A 307 -16.60 -25.75 3.32
CA ILE A 307 -15.40 -26.07 4.10
C ILE A 307 -14.91 -24.80 4.79
N LEU A 308 -14.82 -24.83 6.11
CA LEU A 308 -14.29 -23.75 6.94
C LEU A 308 -12.85 -24.06 7.34
N GLY A 309 -12.10 -23.00 7.65
CA GLY A 309 -10.77 -23.18 8.23
C GLY A 309 -10.86 -23.54 9.71
N GLU A 310 -10.44 -24.75 10.05
CA GLU A 310 -10.25 -25.12 11.46
C GLU A 310 -8.97 -24.48 11.99
N ILE A 311 -9.11 -23.76 13.12
CA ILE A 311 -7.99 -23.07 13.78
C ILE A 311 -7.41 -24.04 14.83
N GLU A 312 -6.09 -24.08 14.95
CA GLU A 312 -5.44 -24.77 16.07
C GLU A 312 -5.85 -24.10 17.39
N PRO A 313 -6.25 -24.88 18.41
CA PRO A 313 -6.60 -24.30 19.69
C PRO A 313 -5.37 -23.57 20.27
N ILE A 314 -5.60 -22.34 20.73
CA ILE A 314 -4.57 -21.59 21.44
C ILE A 314 -4.25 -22.35 22.73
N PRO A 315 -2.99 -22.63 23.04
CA PRO A 315 -2.60 -23.34 24.26
C PRO A 315 -3.20 -22.65 25.50
N GLU A 316 -3.63 -23.46 26.47
CA GLU A 316 -4.01 -22.92 27.77
C GLU A 316 -2.81 -22.24 28.43
N PRO A 317 -2.98 -21.09 29.09
CA PRO A 317 -1.86 -20.42 29.74
C PRO A 317 -1.26 -21.36 30.79
N GLY A 318 0.06 -21.45 30.78
CA GLY A 318 0.78 -22.01 31.93
C GLY A 318 0.46 -21.21 33.20
N SER A 319 0.70 -21.80 34.35
CA SER A 319 0.50 -21.13 35.64
C SER A 319 1.57 -20.08 35.95
N GLU A 320 2.68 -20.10 35.25
CA GLU A 320 3.87 -19.26 35.49
C GLU A 320 4.27 -18.47 34.28
N SER A 321 4.81 -17.27 34.52
CA SER A 321 5.44 -16.43 33.50
C SER A 321 6.95 -16.54 33.57
N LEU A 322 7.62 -16.49 32.41
CA LEU A 322 9.06 -16.34 32.37
C LEU A 322 9.50 -15.02 33.04
N PRO A 323 10.66 -15.01 33.74
CA PRO A 323 11.22 -13.75 34.25
C PRO A 323 11.42 -12.72 33.12
N LEU A 324 11.27 -11.45 33.43
CA LEU A 324 11.34 -10.39 32.40
C LEU A 324 12.71 -10.32 31.69
N ASP A 325 13.78 -10.58 32.40
CA ASP A 325 15.15 -10.66 31.88
C ASP A 325 15.34 -11.89 30.95
N ALA A 326 14.54 -12.95 31.12
CA ALA A 326 14.59 -14.08 30.22
C ALA A 326 14.21 -13.74 28.78
N TYR A 327 13.24 -12.84 28.55
CA TYR A 327 12.87 -12.45 27.18
C TYR A 327 14.04 -11.81 26.42
N ARG A 328 14.83 -10.95 27.10
CA ARG A 328 16.02 -10.35 26.51
C ARG A 328 17.06 -11.41 26.14
N LEU A 329 17.25 -12.38 27.02
CA LEU A 329 18.17 -13.49 26.82
C LEU A 329 17.73 -14.40 25.66
N LEU A 330 16.42 -14.65 25.53
CA LEU A 330 15.87 -15.41 24.42
C LEU A 330 16.05 -14.69 23.07
N CYS A 331 15.89 -13.36 23.03
CA CYS A 331 16.16 -12.56 21.83
C CYS A 331 17.65 -12.66 21.43
N GLN A 332 18.58 -12.54 22.40
CA GLN A 332 20.01 -12.69 22.13
C GLN A 332 20.38 -14.11 21.62
N ALA A 333 19.70 -15.13 22.11
CA ALA A 333 19.91 -16.51 21.64
C ALA A 333 19.42 -16.71 20.20
N LEU A 334 18.37 -15.99 19.77
CA LEU A 334 17.89 -16.01 18.38
C LEU A 334 18.85 -15.34 17.40
N GLU A 335 19.52 -14.28 17.82
CA GLU A 335 20.50 -13.56 17.01
C GLU A 335 21.79 -14.34 16.81
N GLY A 336 22.00 -15.44 17.55
CA GLY A 336 23.19 -16.29 17.43
C GLY A 336 24.46 -15.72 18.05
N ASP A 337 24.35 -14.64 18.80
CA ASP A 337 25.49 -13.81 19.24
C ASP A 337 26.30 -14.37 20.43
N SER A 338 25.87 -15.51 21.04
CA SER A 338 26.58 -15.96 22.24
C SER A 338 26.34 -17.42 22.58
N ILE A 339 27.44 -18.19 22.67
CA ILE A 339 27.48 -19.54 23.26
C ILE A 339 26.89 -19.51 24.67
N GLU A 340 27.11 -18.41 25.41
CA GLU A 340 26.59 -18.18 26.75
C GLU A 340 25.06 -18.04 26.77
N ALA A 341 24.45 -17.41 25.76
CA ALA A 341 23.00 -17.33 25.65
C ALA A 341 22.34 -18.71 25.43
N VAL A 342 22.96 -19.56 24.61
CA VAL A 342 22.52 -20.96 24.39
C VAL A 342 22.66 -21.81 25.66
N ARG A 343 23.75 -21.63 26.41
CA ARG A 343 23.93 -22.31 27.71
C ARG A 343 22.85 -21.92 28.72
N ARG A 344 22.57 -20.61 28.85
CA ARG A 344 21.54 -20.11 29.77
C ARG A 344 20.13 -20.51 29.33
N LEU A 345 19.90 -20.70 28.03
CA LEU A 345 18.68 -21.28 27.51
C LEU A 345 18.41 -22.68 28.12
N GLY A 346 19.47 -23.51 28.21
CA GLY A 346 19.40 -24.84 28.84
C GLY A 346 19.05 -24.76 30.34
N GLU A 347 19.63 -23.80 31.07
CA GLU A 347 19.34 -23.57 32.49
C GLU A 347 17.86 -23.11 32.69
N LEU A 348 17.35 -22.23 31.83
CA LEU A 348 15.97 -21.80 31.85
C LEU A 348 15.02 -22.98 31.54
N ALA A 349 15.31 -23.77 30.51
CA ALA A 349 14.51 -24.93 30.14
C ALA A 349 14.39 -25.91 31.29
N SER A 350 15.52 -26.22 31.96
CA SER A 350 15.54 -27.08 33.16
C SER A 350 14.69 -26.53 34.30
N LYS A 351 14.75 -25.22 34.56
CA LYS A 351 13.96 -24.52 35.59
C LYS A 351 12.46 -24.66 35.37
N PHE A 352 12.02 -24.59 34.11
CA PHE A 352 10.61 -24.69 33.70
C PHE A 352 10.20 -26.14 33.36
N GLY A 353 11.04 -27.14 33.67
CA GLY A 353 10.73 -28.57 33.44
C GLY A 353 10.62 -28.93 31.95
N VAL A 354 11.20 -28.14 31.06
CA VAL A 354 11.21 -28.38 29.62
C VAL A 354 12.39 -29.27 29.28
N GLN A 355 12.13 -30.46 28.76
CA GLN A 355 13.18 -31.35 28.28
C GLN A 355 13.67 -30.87 26.93
N LEU A 356 14.99 -30.67 26.81
CA LEU A 356 15.65 -30.36 25.55
C LEU A 356 16.03 -31.68 24.85
N ALA A 357 15.80 -31.72 23.54
CA ALA A 357 16.31 -32.80 22.71
C ALA A 357 17.75 -32.50 22.30
N ASP A 358 18.59 -33.53 22.23
CA ASP A 358 19.97 -33.40 21.76
C ASP A 358 19.98 -32.87 20.32
N ASN A 359 20.69 -31.76 20.08
CA ASN A 359 20.77 -31.05 18.79
C ASN A 359 19.46 -30.39 18.29
N GLU A 360 18.54 -30.02 19.17
CA GLU A 360 17.35 -29.27 18.79
C GLU A 360 17.72 -27.84 18.34
N GLU A 361 17.07 -27.35 17.29
CA GLU A 361 17.24 -25.97 16.81
C GLU A 361 16.82 -24.98 17.92
N VAL A 362 17.61 -23.94 18.15
CA VAL A 362 17.36 -22.89 19.16
C VAL A 362 15.93 -22.32 19.07
N ARG A 363 15.42 -22.11 17.87
CA ARG A 363 14.07 -21.58 17.64
C ARG A 363 12.98 -22.52 18.13
N THR A 364 13.18 -23.83 18.01
CA THR A 364 12.24 -24.86 18.49
C THR A 364 12.27 -24.95 20.01
N THR A 365 13.47 -24.87 20.61
CA THR A 365 13.64 -24.84 22.07
C THR A 365 12.93 -23.62 22.68
N ILE A 366 13.11 -22.44 22.09
CA ILE A 366 12.41 -21.22 22.51
C ILE A 366 10.90 -21.39 22.36
N GLY A 367 10.44 -21.99 21.27
CA GLY A 367 9.02 -22.26 21.04
C GLY A 367 8.42 -23.17 22.11
N ARG A 368 9.17 -24.19 22.56
CA ARG A 368 8.77 -25.07 23.65
C ARG A 368 8.63 -24.31 24.99
N LEU A 369 9.59 -23.43 25.30
CA LEU A 369 9.53 -22.58 26.48
C LEU A 369 8.35 -21.60 26.47
N LEU A 370 8.14 -20.92 25.35
CA LEU A 370 7.05 -19.93 25.21
C LEU A 370 5.65 -20.55 25.23
N ARG A 371 5.51 -21.85 24.92
CA ARG A 371 4.22 -22.56 25.10
C ARG A 371 3.81 -22.70 26.57
N HIS A 372 4.75 -22.70 27.49
CA HIS A 372 4.48 -22.76 28.93
C HIS A 372 4.36 -21.37 29.57
N ASP A 373 4.68 -20.30 28.83
CA ASP A 373 4.64 -18.93 29.32
C ASP A 373 3.23 -18.35 29.29
N SER A 374 2.73 -17.91 30.47
CA SER A 374 1.39 -17.35 30.61
C SER A 374 1.20 -16.01 29.87
N ARG A 375 2.27 -15.17 29.74
CA ARG A 375 2.21 -13.92 28.99
C ARG A 375 2.11 -14.17 27.48
N ALA A 376 2.85 -15.15 26.96
CA ALA A 376 2.77 -15.57 25.56
C ALA A 376 1.36 -16.05 25.21
N ALA A 377 0.78 -16.93 26.06
CA ALA A 377 -0.59 -17.42 25.87
C ALA A 377 -1.64 -16.30 25.96
N SER A 378 -1.48 -15.36 26.91
CA SER A 378 -2.35 -14.21 27.07
C SER A 378 -2.29 -13.29 25.85
N LEU A 379 -1.10 -13.01 25.34
CA LEU A 379 -0.91 -12.22 24.13
C LEU A 379 -1.63 -12.87 22.93
N CYS A 380 -1.37 -14.16 22.67
CA CYS A 380 -2.01 -14.88 21.57
C CYS A 380 -3.54 -14.83 21.64
N ARG A 381 -4.14 -14.96 22.83
CA ARG A 381 -5.61 -14.89 23.01
C ARG A 381 -6.16 -13.50 22.73
N LEU A 382 -5.45 -12.45 23.14
CA LEU A 382 -5.91 -11.07 23.00
C LEU A 382 -5.96 -10.62 21.55
N ILE A 383 -5.03 -11.11 20.71
CA ILE A 383 -4.81 -10.59 19.36
C ILE A 383 -5.25 -11.56 18.24
N THR A 384 -5.62 -12.80 18.56
CA THR A 384 -6.04 -13.77 17.53
C THR A 384 -7.45 -13.43 17.01
N GLY A 385 -7.53 -13.14 15.72
CA GLY A 385 -8.77 -12.86 15.00
C GLY A 385 -9.41 -11.51 15.28
N LYS A 386 -8.79 -10.67 16.11
CA LYS A 386 -9.25 -9.30 16.37
C LYS A 386 -8.07 -8.37 16.60
N PRO A 387 -7.95 -7.26 15.84
CA PRO A 387 -6.94 -6.26 16.12
C PRO A 387 -7.20 -5.60 17.49
N ALA A 388 -6.16 -5.48 18.29
CA ALA A 388 -6.19 -4.82 19.58
C ALA A 388 -5.10 -3.74 19.66
N GLU A 389 -5.38 -2.68 20.40
CA GLU A 389 -4.46 -1.56 20.56
C GLU A 389 -3.22 -1.97 21.38
N VAL A 390 -2.05 -1.61 20.89
CA VAL A 390 -0.76 -2.03 21.48
C VAL A 390 -0.65 -1.64 22.96
N GLU A 391 -1.06 -0.44 23.32
CA GLU A 391 -1.05 0.04 24.71
C GLU A 391 -1.94 -0.81 25.64
N ARG A 392 -3.14 -1.16 25.14
CA ARG A 392 -4.07 -2.02 25.88
C ARG A 392 -3.53 -3.43 26.06
N ILE A 393 -2.93 -3.98 25.01
CA ILE A 393 -2.27 -5.31 25.06
C ILE A 393 -1.14 -5.27 26.08
N ALA A 394 -0.25 -4.28 25.98
CA ALA A 394 0.90 -4.13 26.87
C ALA A 394 0.46 -4.03 28.35
N ALA A 395 -0.62 -3.28 28.63
CA ALA A 395 -1.18 -3.15 29.97
C ALA A 395 -1.75 -4.46 30.54
N GLN A 396 -2.27 -5.35 29.67
CA GLN A 396 -2.83 -6.63 30.12
C GLN A 396 -1.76 -7.72 30.24
N VAL A 397 -0.76 -7.73 29.34
CA VAL A 397 0.29 -8.76 29.30
C VAL A 397 1.40 -8.49 30.31
N PHE A 398 1.72 -7.22 30.55
CA PHE A 398 2.79 -6.77 31.47
C PHE A 398 2.25 -5.86 32.56
N ASN A 399 1.18 -6.28 33.23
CA ASN A 399 0.46 -5.49 34.25
C ASN A 399 1.33 -5.05 35.45
N GLU A 400 2.41 -5.78 35.71
CA GLU A 400 3.36 -5.53 36.80
C GLU A 400 4.38 -4.43 36.49
N LEU A 401 4.55 -4.03 35.21
CA LEU A 401 5.53 -3.02 34.81
C LEU A 401 4.95 -1.59 34.78
N PRO A 402 5.79 -0.55 34.92
CA PRO A 402 5.43 0.82 34.61
C PRO A 402 5.02 1.00 33.14
N ASN A 403 4.22 2.02 32.84
CA ASN A 403 3.59 2.17 31.50
C ASN A 403 4.61 2.24 30.34
N GLU A 404 5.70 2.97 30.49
CA GLU A 404 6.74 3.09 29.46
C GLU A 404 7.48 1.75 29.22
N GLU A 405 7.73 1.00 30.29
CA GLU A 405 8.39 -0.30 30.20
C GLU A 405 7.48 -1.37 29.58
N ARG A 406 6.17 -1.30 29.80
CA ARG A 406 5.18 -2.21 29.18
C ARG A 406 5.23 -2.12 27.65
N ILE A 407 5.20 -0.90 27.12
CA ILE A 407 5.19 -0.63 25.69
C ILE A 407 6.53 -1.10 25.06
N SER A 408 7.64 -0.92 25.74
CA SER A 408 8.96 -1.34 25.25
C SER A 408 9.20 -2.86 25.33
N ALA A 409 8.54 -3.58 26.25
CA ALA A 409 8.68 -5.02 26.41
C ALA A 409 7.85 -5.84 25.39
N LEU A 410 6.70 -5.31 24.96
CA LEU A 410 5.79 -6.04 24.09
C LEU A 410 6.40 -6.41 22.72
N PRO A 411 7.12 -5.53 21.99
CA PRO A 411 7.76 -5.90 20.74
C PRO A 411 8.71 -7.09 20.85
N GLY A 412 9.48 -7.17 21.92
CA GLY A 412 10.40 -8.30 22.16
C GLY A 412 9.66 -9.64 22.31
N LEU A 413 8.53 -9.67 23.03
CA LEU A 413 7.72 -10.88 23.14
C LEU A 413 7.07 -11.25 21.80
N VAL A 414 6.56 -10.27 21.04
CA VAL A 414 6.02 -10.50 19.70
C VAL A 414 7.08 -11.07 18.77
N GLU A 415 8.29 -10.51 18.77
CA GLU A 415 9.40 -10.98 17.94
C GLU A 415 9.80 -12.42 18.28
N LEU A 416 9.90 -12.74 19.56
CA LEU A 416 10.16 -14.10 20.02
C LEU A 416 9.12 -15.09 19.51
N LEU A 417 7.84 -14.77 19.62
CA LEU A 417 6.75 -15.65 19.17
C LEU A 417 6.70 -15.80 17.64
N VAL A 418 7.08 -14.77 16.90
CA VAL A 418 7.13 -14.81 15.42
C VAL A 418 8.32 -15.64 14.92
N GLN A 419 9.46 -15.62 15.62
CA GLN A 419 10.66 -16.35 15.22
C GLN A 419 10.74 -17.74 15.80
N ALA A 420 10.13 -17.98 16.96
CA ALA A 420 10.10 -19.28 17.60
C ALA A 420 9.25 -20.27 16.79
N LYS A 421 9.70 -21.54 16.76
CA LYS A 421 9.01 -22.61 16.04
C LYS A 421 8.27 -23.52 17.01
N ASP A 422 7.10 -23.93 16.59
CA ASP A 422 6.33 -24.96 17.28
C ASP A 422 7.00 -26.32 17.11
N PRO A 423 7.33 -27.04 18.19
CA PRO A 423 7.98 -28.37 18.12
C PRO A 423 7.20 -29.42 17.33
N ALA A 424 5.85 -29.31 17.33
CA ALA A 424 5.00 -30.29 16.66
C ALA A 424 4.80 -30.01 15.16
N SER A 425 4.81 -28.73 14.78
CA SER A 425 4.43 -28.31 13.43
C SER A 425 5.52 -27.59 12.65
N ASP A 426 6.66 -27.27 13.27
CA ASP A 426 7.75 -26.45 12.69
C ASP A 426 7.28 -25.07 12.17
N ALA A 427 6.09 -24.62 12.59
CA ALA A 427 5.54 -23.31 12.24
C ALA A 427 5.91 -22.27 13.29
N PRO A 428 5.94 -20.96 12.93
CA PRO A 428 6.01 -19.90 13.92
C PRO A 428 4.86 -20.01 14.93
N LEU A 429 5.11 -19.69 16.19
CA LEU A 429 4.07 -19.69 17.22
C LEU A 429 3.03 -18.58 17.00
N LEU A 430 3.44 -17.50 16.35
CA LEU A 430 2.61 -16.34 16.06
C LEU A 430 2.87 -15.82 14.64
N SER A 431 1.80 -15.51 13.92
CA SER A 431 1.87 -14.73 12.70
C SER A 431 1.17 -13.39 12.97
N ALA A 432 1.94 -12.36 13.25
CA ALA A 432 1.42 -11.06 13.70
C ALA A 432 1.55 -9.99 12.63
N ARG A 433 0.64 -9.01 12.68
CA ARG A 433 0.63 -7.81 11.84
C ARG A 433 0.37 -6.60 12.70
N TYR A 434 1.12 -5.53 12.44
CA TYR A 434 0.80 -4.22 12.99
C TYR A 434 -0.03 -3.43 11.98
N HIS A 435 -1.11 -2.81 12.46
CA HIS A 435 -1.96 -1.93 11.67
C HIS A 435 -1.84 -0.51 12.18
N LEU A 436 -1.55 0.40 11.27
CA LEU A 436 -1.58 1.84 11.50
C LEU A 436 -2.64 2.43 10.58
N LEU A 437 -3.63 3.09 11.15
CA LEU A 437 -4.70 3.73 10.39
C LEU A 437 -4.40 5.22 10.28
N LEU A 438 -4.41 5.73 9.06
CA LEU A 438 -4.18 7.14 8.77
C LEU A 438 -5.44 7.77 8.18
N ARG A 439 -5.74 8.99 8.62
CA ARG A 439 -6.81 9.83 8.10
C ARG A 439 -6.21 10.95 7.25
N SER A 440 -6.88 11.32 6.17
CA SER A 440 -6.55 12.54 5.43
C SER A 440 -6.82 13.79 6.28
N LEU A 441 -6.06 14.85 6.04
CA LEU A 441 -6.31 16.16 6.60
C LEU A 441 -7.35 16.84 5.71
N GLU A 442 -8.58 17.00 6.22
CA GLU A 442 -9.72 17.48 5.46
C GLU A 442 -9.93 19.01 5.54
N GLY A 443 -9.17 19.68 6.37
CA GLY A 443 -9.23 21.13 6.57
C GLY A 443 -8.52 21.58 7.83
N ALA A 444 -8.36 22.88 7.98
CA ALA A 444 -8.00 23.50 9.25
C ALA A 444 -8.93 24.68 9.52
N TYR A 445 -9.31 24.81 10.76
CA TYR A 445 -10.21 25.84 11.25
C TYR A 445 -9.53 26.60 12.39
N VAL A 446 -9.58 27.91 12.37
CA VAL A 446 -8.96 28.78 13.38
C VAL A 446 -10.03 29.42 14.25
N SER A 447 -9.91 29.26 15.56
CA SER A 447 -10.61 30.05 16.56
C SER A 447 -9.67 31.13 17.11
N TYR A 448 -10.23 32.29 17.43
CA TYR A 448 -9.52 33.39 18.10
C TYR A 448 -10.08 33.64 19.53
N TRP A 449 -11.12 32.92 19.91
CA TRP A 449 -11.75 33.06 21.21
C TRP A 449 -12.16 31.68 21.77
N PRO A 450 -11.92 31.38 23.07
CA PRO A 450 -11.26 32.24 24.08
C PRO A 450 -9.74 32.39 23.86
N GLU A 451 -9.15 31.52 23.06
CA GLU A 451 -7.72 31.51 22.70
C GLU A 451 -7.52 31.25 21.19
N LYS A 452 -6.34 31.61 20.68
CA LYS A 452 -5.97 31.26 19.30
C LYS A 452 -5.69 29.76 19.22
N LYS A 453 -6.51 29.02 18.45
CA LYS A 453 -6.41 27.58 18.32
C LYS A 453 -6.70 27.11 16.92
N VAL A 454 -5.99 26.05 16.48
CA VAL A 454 -6.22 25.37 15.21
C VAL A 454 -6.89 24.04 15.46
N PHE A 455 -8.02 23.82 14.79
CA PHE A 455 -8.73 22.53 14.76
C PHE A 455 -8.47 21.84 13.43
N LEU A 456 -8.18 20.55 13.47
CA LEU A 456 -7.93 19.72 12.28
C LEU A 456 -9.17 18.94 11.82
N ASP A 457 -10.25 19.06 12.56
CA ASP A 457 -11.55 18.47 12.26
C ASP A 457 -12.55 19.57 11.89
N ARG A 458 -13.51 19.23 11.02
CA ARG A 458 -14.65 20.08 10.64
C ARG A 458 -15.65 20.30 11.81
N LYS A 459 -15.19 20.32 13.03
CA LYS A 459 -16.01 20.60 14.20
C LYS A 459 -16.14 22.12 14.37
N VAL A 460 -17.35 22.56 14.39
CA VAL A 460 -17.75 23.87 14.88
C VAL A 460 -17.30 23.97 16.34
N GLY A 461 -16.24 24.70 16.63
CA GLY A 461 -15.65 25.02 17.91
C GLY A 461 -16.09 24.23 19.18
N ASP A 462 -15.40 24.40 20.24
CA ASP A 462 -15.72 23.80 21.58
C ASP A 462 -16.97 24.41 22.25
N GLY A 463 -17.82 25.11 21.49
CA GLY A 463 -19.10 25.66 21.93
C GLY A 463 -19.05 27.08 22.49
N GLU A 464 -17.88 27.66 22.74
CA GLU A 464 -17.72 29.03 23.25
C GLU A 464 -17.37 30.05 22.17
N GLY A 465 -16.72 29.67 21.06
CA GLY A 465 -16.30 30.54 19.97
C GLY A 465 -16.61 29.99 18.58
N THR A 466 -16.41 30.79 17.55
CA THR A 466 -16.54 30.37 16.15
C THR A 466 -15.19 29.98 15.58
N ALA A 467 -15.13 28.81 14.94
CA ALA A 467 -13.98 28.37 14.17
C ALA A 467 -14.19 28.72 12.68
N PHE A 468 -13.21 29.37 12.08
CA PHE A 468 -13.23 29.83 10.69
C PHE A 468 -12.35 28.93 9.84
N GLU A 469 -12.85 28.50 8.69
CA GLU A 469 -12.03 27.80 7.70
C GLU A 469 -10.86 28.68 7.26
N VAL A 470 -9.68 28.10 7.08
CA VAL A 470 -8.48 28.84 6.69
C VAL A 470 -7.76 28.22 5.49
N ALA A 471 -7.19 29.13 4.70
CA ALA A 471 -6.23 28.80 3.66
C ALA A 471 -4.91 29.53 3.94
N LEU A 472 -3.78 28.94 3.51
CA LEU A 472 -2.43 29.43 3.78
C LEU A 472 -1.72 29.84 2.49
N CYS A 473 -1.03 30.97 2.53
CA CYS A 473 -0.08 31.31 1.46
C CYS A 473 1.01 30.23 1.40
N ARG A 474 1.27 29.72 0.20
CA ARG A 474 2.28 28.69 -0.05
C ARG A 474 3.70 29.14 0.28
N GLU A 475 3.97 30.45 0.17
CA GLU A 475 5.30 31.02 0.37
C GLU A 475 5.51 31.49 1.80
N CYS A 476 4.73 32.46 2.29
CA CYS A 476 4.98 33.10 3.58
C CYS A 476 4.16 32.50 4.74
N GLY A 477 3.21 31.61 4.48
CA GLY A 477 2.36 31.02 5.52
C GLY A 477 1.31 31.95 6.11
N GLN A 478 1.03 33.09 5.46
CA GLN A 478 -0.08 33.98 5.86
C GLN A 478 -1.39 33.21 5.75
N HIS A 479 -2.17 33.20 6.83
CA HIS A 479 -3.50 32.61 6.84
C HIS A 479 -4.56 33.60 6.38
N TYR A 480 -5.58 33.09 5.69
CA TYR A 480 -6.75 33.80 5.23
C TYR A 480 -7.98 33.07 5.74
N LEU A 481 -8.94 33.79 6.29
CA LEU A 481 -10.27 33.24 6.58
C LEU A 481 -11.01 33.04 5.27
N VAL A 482 -11.63 31.91 5.12
CA VAL A 482 -12.33 31.52 3.88
C VAL A 482 -13.82 31.60 4.11
N GLY A 483 -14.54 32.24 3.19
CA GLY A 483 -15.99 32.38 3.21
C GLY A 483 -16.64 32.10 1.87
N PRO A 484 -17.96 32.03 1.81
CA PRO A 484 -18.71 31.75 0.58
C PRO A 484 -18.49 32.83 -0.47
N LYS A 485 -18.67 32.48 -1.75
CA LYS A 485 -18.65 33.38 -2.90
C LYS A 485 -19.66 34.51 -2.68
N ASP A 486 -19.31 35.71 -3.15
CA ASP A 486 -20.19 36.91 -3.13
C ASP A 486 -20.73 37.26 -1.74
N PHE A 487 -19.93 37.06 -0.72
CA PHE A 487 -20.30 37.35 0.65
C PHE A 487 -20.75 38.83 0.83
N LYS A 488 -21.99 39.02 1.28
CA LYS A 488 -22.64 40.35 1.42
C LYS A 488 -22.81 40.84 2.86
N GLY A 489 -22.37 40.03 3.85
CA GLY A 489 -22.54 40.30 5.28
C GLY A 489 -23.31 39.17 5.99
N GLY A 490 -23.34 39.23 7.33
CA GLY A 490 -23.96 38.19 8.18
C GLY A 490 -22.92 37.27 8.81
N LYS A 491 -23.21 36.01 9.03
CA LYS A 491 -22.24 35.05 9.59
C LYS A 491 -21.31 34.51 8.48
N LEU A 492 -20.02 34.52 8.76
CA LEU A 492 -19.03 33.92 7.88
C LEU A 492 -19.16 32.36 7.92
N GLY A 493 -19.70 31.82 6.82
CA GLY A 493 -19.83 30.40 6.59
C GLY A 493 -18.66 29.82 5.76
N GLU A 494 -18.69 28.54 5.51
CA GLU A 494 -17.71 27.86 4.67
C GLU A 494 -17.93 28.14 3.18
N ALA A 495 -16.88 28.02 2.37
CA ALA A 495 -16.96 28.10 0.92
C ALA A 495 -17.54 26.83 0.30
N ILE A 496 -18.27 26.98 -0.82
CA ILE A 496 -18.78 25.85 -1.60
C ILE A 496 -17.71 25.39 -2.57
N ARG A 497 -17.29 24.13 -2.44
CA ARG A 497 -16.16 23.53 -3.17
C ARG A 497 -16.57 22.64 -4.35
N ASP A 498 -17.86 22.46 -4.57
CA ASP A 498 -18.35 21.69 -5.71
C ASP A 498 -18.42 22.60 -6.97
N PRO A 499 -17.57 22.35 -7.99
CA PRO A 499 -17.56 23.16 -9.22
C PRO A 499 -18.89 23.13 -9.98
N SER A 500 -19.72 22.10 -9.75
CA SER A 500 -21.05 22.02 -10.39
C SER A 500 -22.13 22.87 -9.70
N HIS A 501 -21.83 23.36 -8.49
CA HIS A 501 -22.79 24.19 -7.73
C HIS A 501 -22.79 25.65 -8.25
N PRO A 502 -23.94 26.31 -8.41
CA PRO A 502 -24.00 27.67 -8.91
C PRO A 502 -23.26 28.71 -8.06
N ASP A 503 -23.16 28.46 -6.75
CA ASP A 503 -22.43 29.30 -5.80
C ASP A 503 -20.99 28.83 -5.56
N PHE A 504 -20.41 28.04 -6.47
CA PHE A 504 -19.01 27.64 -6.42
C PHE A 504 -18.08 28.86 -6.37
N GLY A 505 -17.12 28.83 -5.44
CA GLY A 505 -16.10 29.84 -5.26
C GLY A 505 -15.89 30.20 -3.79
N ALA A 506 -14.87 31.01 -3.53
CA ALA A 506 -14.49 31.43 -2.21
C ALA A 506 -14.23 32.95 -2.14
N THR A 507 -14.46 33.51 -0.97
CA THR A 507 -14.00 34.84 -0.59
C THR A 507 -12.97 34.72 0.51
N PHE A 508 -11.86 35.46 0.36
CA PHE A 508 -10.73 35.40 1.28
C PHE A 508 -10.65 36.70 2.10
N PHE A 509 -10.47 36.54 3.40
CA PHE A 509 -10.33 37.64 4.34
C PHE A 509 -9.02 37.56 5.07
N ARG A 510 -8.13 38.51 4.91
CA ARG A 510 -6.84 38.59 5.60
C ARG A 510 -7.01 39.29 6.96
N PRO A 511 -6.70 38.63 8.09
CA PRO A 511 -6.66 39.30 9.38
C PRO A 511 -5.60 40.39 9.43
N ILE A 512 -5.90 41.54 10.08
CA ILE A 512 -4.96 42.60 10.35
C ILE A 512 -4.41 42.41 11.76
N GLU A 513 -3.12 42.16 11.89
CA GLU A 513 -2.46 42.07 13.18
C GLU A 513 -1.91 43.42 13.60
N ASN A 514 -2.24 43.87 14.81
CA ASN A 514 -1.77 45.15 15.33
C ASN A 514 -0.26 45.11 15.53
N GLY A 515 0.51 45.85 14.74
CA GLY A 515 1.93 46.09 14.97
C GLY A 515 2.91 45.86 13.81
N TRP A 516 2.46 45.30 12.66
CA TRP A 516 3.33 45.02 11.51
C TRP A 516 2.97 45.74 10.23
N ASP A 517 1.77 46.34 10.12
CA ASP A 517 1.24 46.84 8.86
C ASP A 517 1.33 48.39 8.69
N GLU A 518 1.92 49.14 9.64
CA GLU A 518 1.96 50.60 9.55
C GLU A 518 3.13 51.20 8.75
N GLU A 519 4.23 50.47 8.57
CA GLU A 519 5.41 51.02 7.86
C GLU A 519 5.53 50.60 6.37
N ASP A 520 4.86 49.56 5.92
CA ASP A 520 4.96 49.07 4.51
C ASP A 520 3.83 49.56 3.58
N ASP A 521 2.89 50.35 4.03
CA ASP A 521 1.62 50.64 3.33
C ASP A 521 1.66 51.90 2.41
N GLU A 522 2.81 52.53 2.15
CA GLU A 522 2.89 53.61 1.17
C GLU A 522 2.72 53.15 -0.29
N SER A 523 2.99 51.89 -0.61
CA SER A 523 2.79 51.31 -1.94
C SER A 523 1.37 50.77 -2.19
N SER A 524 0.55 50.65 -1.15
CA SER A 524 -0.79 50.02 -1.19
C SER A 524 -1.94 51.00 -1.24
N LYS A 525 -1.72 52.30 -1.34
CA LYS A 525 -2.77 53.35 -1.45
C LYS A 525 -3.58 53.35 -2.75
N ALA A 526 -3.37 52.38 -3.66
CA ALA A 526 -3.99 52.37 -4.99
C ALA A 526 -5.13 51.37 -5.20
N ALA A 527 -5.52 50.55 -4.23
CA ALA A 527 -6.65 49.64 -4.39
C ALA A 527 -7.70 49.89 -3.30
N ASN A 528 -8.95 49.95 -3.70
CA ASN A 528 -10.17 50.10 -2.88
C ASN A 528 -10.35 48.86 -1.96
N LYS A 529 -9.43 48.59 -1.04
CA LYS A 529 -9.49 47.46 -0.14
C LYS A 529 -10.70 47.61 0.78
N GLN A 530 -11.61 46.66 0.75
CA GLN A 530 -12.80 46.66 1.62
C GLN A 530 -12.43 46.03 2.98
N GLU A 531 -12.40 46.85 4.02
CA GLU A 531 -12.21 46.39 5.41
C GLU A 531 -13.54 45.90 5.98
N PHE A 532 -13.47 44.85 6.80
CA PHE A 532 -14.58 44.28 7.55
C PHE A 532 -14.15 44.06 8.98
N THR A 533 -15.14 44.00 9.87
CA THR A 533 -14.95 43.61 11.28
C THR A 533 -15.66 42.27 11.54
N VAL A 534 -14.95 41.31 12.10
CA VAL A 534 -15.44 39.96 12.41
C VAL A 534 -15.56 39.80 13.90
N CYS A 535 -16.73 39.34 14.36
CA CYS A 535 -16.90 38.89 15.74
C CYS A 535 -16.38 37.45 15.87
N VAL A 536 -15.30 37.26 16.60
CA VAL A 536 -14.67 35.92 16.74
C VAL A 536 -15.46 34.98 17.68
N ARG A 537 -16.47 35.51 18.39
CA ARG A 537 -17.33 34.69 19.24
C ARG A 537 -18.52 34.10 18.49
N CYS A 538 -19.16 34.83 17.58
CA CYS A 538 -20.37 34.35 16.89
C CYS A 538 -20.23 34.26 15.36
N GLY A 539 -19.10 34.71 14.79
CA GLY A 539 -18.84 34.67 13.35
C GLY A 539 -19.50 35.76 12.52
N GLU A 540 -20.19 36.73 13.14
CA GLU A 540 -20.81 37.84 12.42
C GLU A 540 -19.74 38.77 11.85
N ILE A 541 -19.85 39.12 10.55
CA ILE A 541 -18.90 39.95 9.84
C ILE A 541 -19.65 41.09 9.11
N GLU A 542 -19.22 42.33 9.31
CA GLU A 542 -19.81 43.53 8.73
C GLU A 542 -18.72 44.53 8.34
N LYS A 543 -19.05 45.48 7.42
CA LYS A 543 -18.14 46.61 7.07
C LYS A 543 -17.93 47.59 8.22
N ALA A 544 -18.90 47.67 9.10
CA ALA A 544 -18.84 48.45 10.34
C ALA A 544 -18.77 47.47 11.54
N LYS A 545 -19.11 47.95 12.75
CA LYS A 545 -19.18 47.07 13.93
C LYS A 545 -20.32 46.05 13.80
N PRO A 546 -20.11 44.76 13.99
CA PRO A 546 -21.13 43.73 14.02
C PRO A 546 -22.23 44.04 15.03
N LYS A 547 -23.46 43.62 14.72
CA LYS A 547 -24.65 43.94 15.53
C LYS A 547 -24.85 42.99 16.73
N CYS A 548 -24.06 41.95 16.84
CA CYS A 548 -24.17 40.93 17.88
C CYS A 548 -23.90 41.40 19.31
N GLY A 549 -23.34 42.59 19.49
CA GLY A 549 -23.07 43.18 20.82
C GLY A 549 -21.88 42.57 21.57
N HIS A 550 -21.09 41.69 20.97
CA HIS A 550 -19.87 41.16 21.55
C HIS A 550 -18.68 42.10 21.29
N ASP A 551 -17.76 42.20 22.24
CA ASP A 551 -16.58 43.06 22.14
C ASP A 551 -15.34 42.34 21.57
N ASN A 552 -15.43 41.00 21.31
CA ASN A 552 -14.35 40.18 20.73
C ASN A 552 -14.33 40.33 19.22
N LEU A 553 -13.65 41.36 18.74
CA LEU A 553 -13.67 41.77 17.35
C LEU A 553 -12.25 41.79 16.76
N ILE A 554 -12.11 41.31 15.52
CA ILE A 554 -10.88 41.45 14.71
C ILE A 554 -11.20 42.20 13.41
N ARG A 555 -10.22 42.95 12.91
CA ARG A 555 -10.34 43.59 11.59
C ARG A 555 -9.76 42.66 10.53
N VAL A 556 -10.42 42.60 9.37
CA VAL A 556 -9.99 41.79 8.24
C VAL A 556 -10.13 42.60 6.94
N VAL A 557 -9.27 42.32 5.98
CA VAL A 557 -9.34 42.89 4.63
C VAL A 557 -9.86 41.84 3.67
N LYS A 558 -10.91 42.16 2.93
CA LYS A 558 -11.39 41.31 1.84
C LYS A 558 -10.41 41.37 0.67
N GLU A 559 -9.93 40.23 0.24
CA GLU A 559 -9.08 40.09 -0.92
C GLU A 559 -9.88 39.81 -2.18
N GLU A 560 -9.37 40.24 -3.34
CA GLU A 560 -10.07 40.02 -4.62
C GLU A 560 -9.69 38.65 -5.17
N PRO A 561 -10.67 37.76 -5.43
CA PRO A 561 -10.42 36.46 -6.08
C PRO A 561 -10.02 36.65 -7.55
N LEU A 562 -9.54 35.60 -8.18
CA LEU A 562 -9.28 35.56 -9.61
C LEU A 562 -10.61 35.81 -10.37
N LYS A 563 -10.55 36.59 -11.45
CA LYS A 563 -11.74 36.96 -12.28
C LYS A 563 -12.10 35.87 -13.30
N ASP A 564 -11.63 34.64 -13.09
CA ASP A 564 -11.89 33.47 -13.92
C ASP A 564 -13.03 32.67 -13.28
N GLU A 565 -14.12 32.40 -14.00
CA GLU A 565 -15.27 31.67 -13.44
C GLU A 565 -14.91 30.24 -12.99
N ASP A 566 -14.02 29.57 -13.70
CA ASP A 566 -13.54 28.21 -13.37
C ASP A 566 -12.55 28.19 -12.19
N ARG A 567 -12.08 29.37 -11.77
CA ARG A 567 -11.07 29.54 -10.69
C ARG A 567 -11.52 30.58 -9.64
N ALA A 568 -12.80 30.73 -9.48
CA ALA A 568 -13.38 31.71 -8.55
C ALA A 568 -13.11 31.42 -7.07
N ASP A 569 -12.55 30.27 -6.78
CA ASP A 569 -12.08 29.82 -5.46
C ASP A 569 -10.59 30.12 -5.18
N GLN A 570 -9.90 30.82 -6.10
CA GLN A 570 -8.47 31.10 -6.03
C GLN A 570 -8.17 32.61 -5.92
N LEU A 571 -7.02 32.92 -5.32
CA LEU A 571 -6.48 34.31 -5.31
C LEU A 571 -5.48 34.50 -6.45
N ALA A 572 -5.37 35.74 -6.95
CA ALA A 572 -4.39 36.09 -7.96
C ALA A 572 -2.96 36.11 -7.40
N ARG A 573 -2.80 36.60 -6.18
CA ARG A 573 -1.49 36.70 -5.47
C ARG A 573 -1.70 36.86 -3.97
N CYS A 574 -0.70 36.52 -3.19
CA CYS A 574 -0.68 36.85 -1.78
C CYS A 574 -0.45 38.34 -1.56
N SER A 575 -1.33 38.98 -0.81
CA SER A 575 -1.22 40.44 -0.54
C SER A 575 -0.10 40.80 0.43
N VAL A 576 0.47 39.84 1.15
CA VAL A 576 1.51 40.06 2.14
C VAL A 576 2.93 39.93 1.56
N CYS A 577 3.20 38.87 0.78
CA CYS A 577 4.53 38.65 0.21
C CYS A 577 4.59 38.85 -1.32
N GLY A 578 3.48 39.15 -1.95
CA GLY A 578 3.41 39.33 -3.41
C GLY A 578 3.51 38.02 -4.22
N TYR A 579 3.62 36.88 -3.57
CA TYR A 579 3.79 35.59 -4.25
C TYR A 579 2.64 35.32 -5.23
N ASN A 580 3.00 35.00 -6.46
CA ASN A 580 2.11 34.62 -7.54
C ASN A 580 2.63 33.30 -8.13
N ALA A 581 1.89 32.22 -7.91
CA ALA A 581 2.24 30.92 -8.48
C ALA A 581 1.76 30.86 -9.92
N ALA A 582 2.66 30.93 -10.90
CA ALA A 582 2.34 30.85 -12.32
C ALA A 582 1.50 29.58 -12.62
N GLY A 583 0.18 29.78 -12.87
CA GLY A 583 -0.75 28.69 -13.18
C GLY A 583 -1.23 27.85 -11.97
N ARG A 584 -0.83 28.16 -10.74
CA ARG A 584 -1.29 27.51 -9.49
C ARG A 584 -1.90 28.56 -8.56
N ASP A 585 -2.71 28.11 -7.59
CA ASP A 585 -3.21 28.98 -6.53
C ASP A 585 -2.07 29.37 -5.55
N PRO A 586 -1.77 30.65 -5.33
CA PRO A 586 -0.79 31.14 -4.36
C PRO A 586 -1.19 30.84 -2.91
N VAL A 587 -2.48 30.63 -2.68
CA VAL A 587 -3.07 30.27 -1.40
C VAL A 587 -3.66 28.88 -1.52
N ARG A 588 -3.48 28.05 -0.50
CA ARG A 588 -4.06 26.71 -0.48
C ARG A 588 -4.80 26.44 0.81
N GLU A 589 -5.86 25.68 0.71
CA GLU A 589 -6.50 25.08 1.87
C GLU A 589 -5.56 24.15 2.59
N VAL A 590 -5.80 23.97 3.88
CA VAL A 590 -5.04 23.02 4.70
C VAL A 590 -5.64 21.63 4.53
N VAL A 591 -5.67 21.17 3.28
CA VAL A 591 -6.18 19.84 2.90
C VAL A 591 -5.02 19.00 2.37
N HIS A 592 -4.92 17.78 2.82
CA HIS A 592 -3.93 16.84 2.32
C HIS A 592 -4.49 15.43 2.28
N GLY A 593 -4.39 14.80 1.11
CA GLY A 593 -4.69 13.38 0.96
C GLY A 593 -3.77 12.50 1.82
N ALA A 594 -4.16 11.26 2.02
CA ALA A 594 -3.38 10.29 2.78
C ALA A 594 -2.09 9.84 2.08
N ASP A 595 -1.94 10.07 0.77
CA ASP A 595 -0.85 9.51 -0.05
C ASP A 595 0.54 9.97 0.39
N GLY A 596 0.74 11.26 0.60
CA GLY A 596 2.03 11.80 1.02
C GLY A 596 2.48 11.27 2.40
N PRO A 597 1.67 11.39 3.46
CA PRO A 597 1.98 10.80 4.75
C PRO A 597 2.18 9.30 4.70
N ASN A 598 1.34 8.57 3.96
CA ASN A 598 1.47 7.12 3.78
C ASN A 598 2.78 6.74 3.10
N ALA A 599 3.20 7.47 2.06
CA ALA A 599 4.47 7.21 1.37
C ALA A 599 5.67 7.40 2.29
N VAL A 600 5.68 8.47 3.10
CA VAL A 600 6.75 8.74 4.09
C VAL A 600 6.80 7.64 5.15
N ILE A 601 5.64 7.27 5.70
CA ILE A 601 5.56 6.22 6.73
C ILE A 601 5.97 4.87 6.16
N ALA A 602 5.43 4.47 4.99
CA ALA A 602 5.77 3.20 4.35
C ALA A 602 7.27 3.10 4.05
N THR A 603 7.88 4.16 3.54
CA THR A 603 9.32 4.22 3.28
C THR A 603 10.12 4.10 4.56
N THR A 604 9.76 4.84 5.60
CA THR A 604 10.45 4.82 6.89
C THR A 604 10.33 3.46 7.57
N LEU A 605 9.14 2.87 7.58
CA LEU A 605 8.93 1.52 8.11
C LEU A 605 9.76 0.50 7.36
N HIS A 606 9.73 0.51 6.03
CA HIS A 606 10.49 -0.42 5.21
C HIS A 606 12.00 -0.32 5.46
N GLN A 607 12.53 0.90 5.60
CA GLN A 607 13.96 1.13 5.87
C GLN A 607 14.38 0.57 7.22
N ASN A 608 13.52 0.65 8.24
CA ASN A 608 13.82 0.23 9.61
C ASN A 608 13.46 -1.23 9.92
N LEU A 609 12.79 -1.94 9.00
CA LEU A 609 12.54 -3.37 9.18
C LEU A 609 13.86 -4.16 9.12
N PRO A 610 14.07 -5.13 10.04
CA PRO A 610 15.26 -5.97 10.03
C PRO A 610 15.21 -7.03 8.92
N GLY A 611 16.39 -7.51 8.52
CA GLY A 611 16.56 -8.65 7.62
C GLY A 611 16.29 -8.36 6.14
N ASP A 612 16.35 -9.42 5.32
CA ASP A 612 16.25 -9.33 3.87
C ASP A 612 14.81 -9.42 3.33
N ARG A 613 13.88 -9.90 4.17
CA ARG A 613 12.45 -10.09 3.81
C ARG A 613 11.57 -8.94 4.31
N LYS A 614 11.99 -7.72 4.03
CA LYS A 614 11.23 -6.52 4.39
C LYS A 614 9.92 -6.45 3.64
N LYS A 615 8.81 -6.26 4.34
CA LYS A 615 7.47 -6.17 3.74
C LYS A 615 6.61 -5.14 4.45
N VAL A 616 6.10 -4.18 3.69
CA VAL A 616 5.10 -3.21 4.13
C VAL A 616 3.90 -3.32 3.19
N LEU A 617 2.69 -3.36 3.74
CA LEU A 617 1.44 -3.40 2.98
C LEU A 617 0.69 -2.10 3.25
N ALA A 618 0.25 -1.44 2.19
CA ALA A 618 -0.63 -0.28 2.26
C ALA A 618 -2.00 -0.65 1.69
N PHE A 619 -3.07 -0.24 2.36
CA PHE A 619 -4.44 -0.47 1.95
C PHE A 619 -5.15 0.86 1.78
N VAL A 620 -5.92 0.99 0.71
CA VAL A 620 -6.76 2.16 0.40
C VAL A 620 -8.12 1.64 -0.07
N ASP A 621 -9.19 2.39 0.19
CA ASP A 621 -10.56 1.95 -0.08
C ASP A 621 -10.89 1.83 -1.58
N GLY A 622 -10.26 2.66 -2.43
CA GLY A 622 -10.51 2.71 -3.86
C GLY A 622 -9.45 2.02 -4.71
N ARG A 623 -9.86 1.36 -5.82
CA ARG A 623 -8.90 0.80 -6.79
C ARG A 623 -8.05 1.87 -7.47
N GLN A 624 -8.66 3.00 -7.81
CA GLN A 624 -7.98 4.13 -8.45
C GLN A 624 -6.97 4.74 -7.48
N ASP A 625 -7.37 4.90 -6.22
CA ASP A 625 -6.50 5.42 -5.17
C ASP A 625 -5.33 4.48 -4.89
N ALA A 626 -5.56 3.15 -4.88
CA ALA A 626 -4.50 2.16 -4.71
C ALA A 626 -3.49 2.19 -5.88
N ALA A 627 -3.97 2.31 -7.13
CA ALA A 627 -3.12 2.40 -8.30
C ALA A 627 -2.33 3.72 -8.32
N PHE A 628 -2.99 4.84 -7.96
CA PHE A 628 -2.34 6.14 -7.82
C PHE A 628 -1.28 6.11 -6.71
N PHE A 629 -1.61 5.53 -5.54
CA PHE A 629 -0.69 5.44 -4.42
C PHE A 629 0.57 4.62 -4.75
N ALA A 630 0.43 3.52 -5.47
CA ALA A 630 1.58 2.72 -5.89
C ALA A 630 2.54 3.54 -6.78
N TRP A 631 2.01 4.25 -7.77
CA TRP A 631 2.77 5.17 -8.62
C TRP A 631 3.39 6.33 -7.82
N TYR A 632 2.60 6.92 -6.92
CA TYR A 632 3.03 8.02 -6.06
C TYR A 632 4.16 7.60 -5.12
N LEU A 633 4.05 6.42 -4.49
CA LEU A 633 5.08 5.87 -3.60
C LEU A 633 6.39 5.64 -4.35
N GLU A 634 6.35 5.07 -5.55
CA GLU A 634 7.55 4.82 -6.36
C GLU A 634 8.25 6.13 -6.71
N ASN A 635 7.52 7.14 -7.19
CA ASN A 635 8.10 8.42 -7.56
C ASN A 635 8.63 9.19 -6.33
N SER A 636 7.85 9.25 -5.24
CA SER A 636 8.27 9.91 -4.00
C SER A 636 9.51 9.26 -3.40
N TYR A 637 9.58 7.92 -3.41
CA TYR A 637 10.77 7.20 -2.96
C TYR A 637 11.99 7.52 -3.82
N ARG A 638 11.83 7.54 -5.14
CA ARG A 638 12.90 7.85 -6.09
C ARG A 638 13.43 9.27 -5.89
N ASP A 639 12.56 10.24 -5.68
CA ASP A 639 12.95 11.63 -5.43
C ASP A 639 13.69 11.79 -4.09
N ILE A 640 13.17 11.18 -3.02
CA ILE A 640 13.81 11.17 -1.70
C ILE A 640 15.20 10.48 -1.78
N LEU A 641 15.27 9.34 -2.43
CA LEU A 641 16.51 8.60 -2.63
C LEU A 641 17.54 9.44 -3.40
N SER A 642 17.13 10.05 -4.51
CA SER A 642 17.99 10.88 -5.35
C SER A 642 18.58 12.05 -4.56
N ARG A 643 17.78 12.75 -3.77
CA ARG A 643 18.23 13.85 -2.90
C ARG A 643 19.17 13.38 -1.81
N ASN A 644 18.84 12.29 -1.13
CA ASN A 644 19.69 11.71 -0.10
C ASN A 644 21.06 11.27 -0.66
N LEU A 645 21.09 10.68 -1.85
CA LEU A 645 22.34 10.28 -2.49
C LEU A 645 23.16 11.51 -2.94
N THR A 646 22.50 12.54 -3.45
CA THR A 646 23.16 13.82 -3.81
C THR A 646 23.79 14.46 -2.58
N LEU A 647 23.07 14.58 -1.46
CA LEU A 647 23.62 15.09 -0.21
C LEU A 647 24.80 14.26 0.29
N LYS A 648 24.73 12.94 0.18
CA LYS A 648 25.81 12.04 0.58
C LYS A 648 27.06 12.22 -0.26
N VAL A 649 26.91 12.47 -1.57
CA VAL A 649 28.03 12.82 -2.44
C VAL A 649 28.64 14.16 -2.05
N ILE A 650 27.81 15.17 -1.80
CA ILE A 650 28.25 16.48 -1.35
C ILE A 650 29.04 16.35 -0.03
N GLN A 651 28.50 15.66 0.94
CA GLN A 651 29.18 15.43 2.23
C GLN A 651 30.50 14.67 2.09
N ARG A 652 30.59 13.72 1.15
CA ARG A 652 31.81 12.94 0.88
C ARG A 652 32.90 13.76 0.22
N LEU A 653 32.54 14.64 -0.73
CA LEU A 653 33.48 15.39 -1.53
C LEU A 653 33.81 16.78 -0.97
N SER A 654 32.91 17.42 -0.23
CA SER A 654 33.04 18.76 0.34
C SER A 654 34.31 18.98 1.23
N PRO A 655 34.76 18.01 2.04
CA PRO A 655 35.96 18.17 2.82
C PRO A 655 37.26 18.38 2.00
N TYR A 656 37.22 17.98 0.73
CA TYR A 656 38.38 18.03 -0.17
C TYR A 656 38.40 19.26 -1.08
N THR A 657 37.27 19.99 -1.16
CA THR A 657 37.12 21.15 -2.04
C THR A 657 36.67 22.35 -1.20
N GLY A 658 37.57 23.26 -0.90
CA GLY A 658 37.26 24.49 -0.14
C GLY A 658 36.31 25.46 -0.87
N GLU A 659 35.96 25.23 -2.15
CA GLU A 659 35.29 26.19 -3.02
C GLU A 659 33.96 25.68 -3.61
N GLY A 660 33.34 24.65 -3.07
CA GLY A 660 32.15 24.03 -3.66
C GLY A 660 32.48 22.98 -4.73
N LEU A 661 31.42 22.32 -5.25
CA LEU A 661 31.53 21.20 -6.16
C LEU A 661 30.93 21.55 -7.52
N SER A 662 31.63 21.22 -8.60
CA SER A 662 31.04 21.33 -9.94
C SER A 662 29.99 20.25 -10.21
N LEU A 663 29.06 20.51 -11.13
CA LEU A 663 28.07 19.52 -11.57
C LEU A 663 28.72 18.22 -12.09
N ARG A 664 29.92 18.34 -12.70
CA ARG A 664 30.67 17.18 -13.20
C ARG A 664 31.21 16.29 -12.07
N GLU A 665 31.72 16.90 -11.02
CA GLU A 665 32.18 16.17 -9.82
C GLU A 665 31.00 15.49 -9.12
N LEU A 666 29.87 16.20 -8.97
CA LEU A 666 28.65 15.63 -8.42
C LEU A 666 28.11 14.47 -9.26
N ALA A 667 28.07 14.60 -10.61
CA ALA A 667 27.63 13.53 -11.49
C ALA A 667 28.54 12.29 -11.41
N THR A 668 29.87 12.52 -11.29
CA THR A 668 30.82 11.42 -11.11
C THR A 668 30.63 10.73 -9.76
N GLY A 669 30.51 11.50 -8.68
CA GLY A 669 30.24 10.97 -7.34
C GLY A 669 28.91 10.20 -7.25
N LEU A 670 27.84 10.72 -7.88
CA LEU A 670 26.54 10.03 -7.95
C LEU A 670 26.65 8.71 -8.72
N ARG A 671 27.32 8.67 -9.86
CA ARG A 671 27.56 7.42 -10.61
C ARG A 671 28.23 6.38 -9.71
N ASP A 672 29.26 6.77 -8.97
CA ASP A 672 30.00 5.87 -8.09
C ASP A 672 29.13 5.36 -6.93
N VAL A 673 28.35 6.24 -6.32
CA VAL A 673 27.39 5.88 -5.26
C VAL A 673 26.26 4.99 -5.81
N PHE A 674 25.79 5.22 -7.02
CA PHE A 674 24.79 4.34 -7.65
C PHE A 674 25.31 2.91 -7.79
N ARG A 675 26.59 2.75 -8.14
CA ARG A 675 27.24 1.43 -8.23
C ARG A 675 27.49 0.83 -6.86
N GLU A 676 28.01 1.60 -5.89
CA GLU A 676 28.31 1.15 -4.53
C GLU A 676 27.05 0.67 -3.76
N ARG A 677 25.89 1.21 -4.11
CA ARG A 677 24.61 0.95 -3.40
C ARG A 677 23.62 0.11 -4.18
N ASP A 678 24.05 -0.43 -5.32
CA ASP A 678 23.18 -1.21 -6.21
C ASP A 678 21.83 -0.54 -6.51
N VAL A 679 21.87 0.80 -6.76
CA VAL A 679 20.66 1.59 -7.04
C VAL A 679 20.00 1.14 -8.34
N PHE A 680 20.80 0.63 -9.26
CA PHE A 680 20.38 0.05 -10.53
C PHE A 680 20.84 -1.42 -10.63
N PRO A 681 20.19 -2.25 -11.46
CA PRO A 681 20.59 -3.63 -11.63
C PRO A 681 22.09 -3.78 -11.92
N PRO A 682 22.76 -4.82 -11.41
CA PRO A 682 24.21 -5.02 -11.57
C PRO A 682 24.71 -5.05 -13.03
N ALA A 683 23.82 -5.39 -13.97
CA ALA A 683 24.10 -5.41 -15.40
C ALA A 683 24.09 -4.02 -16.07
N THR A 684 23.72 -2.95 -15.34
CA THR A 684 23.64 -1.59 -15.91
C THR A 684 25.02 -1.06 -16.27
N GLY A 685 25.19 -0.70 -17.54
CA GLY A 685 26.46 -0.19 -18.08
C GLY A 685 26.86 1.19 -17.53
N ASP A 686 28.17 1.49 -17.52
CA ASP A 686 28.71 2.77 -17.01
C ASP A 686 28.11 4.00 -17.70
N LEU A 687 27.85 3.92 -19.00
CA LEU A 687 27.23 5.01 -19.76
C LEU A 687 25.82 5.34 -19.26
N GLU A 688 25.05 4.32 -18.95
CA GLU A 688 23.70 4.46 -18.44
C GLU A 688 23.68 4.99 -16.98
N LEU A 689 24.59 4.53 -16.15
CA LEU A 689 24.79 5.08 -14.80
C LEU A 689 25.16 6.56 -14.84
N ARG A 690 26.05 6.97 -15.75
CA ARG A 690 26.38 8.39 -15.96
C ARG A 690 25.18 9.20 -16.41
N ARG A 691 24.42 8.69 -17.38
CA ARG A 691 23.19 9.33 -17.85
C ARG A 691 22.20 9.55 -16.70
N ASN A 692 21.99 8.54 -15.88
CA ASN A 692 21.08 8.64 -14.74
C ASN A 692 21.59 9.62 -13.67
N ALA A 693 22.90 9.69 -13.43
CA ALA A 693 23.50 10.67 -12.54
C ALA A 693 23.24 12.10 -13.01
N TRP A 694 23.46 12.39 -14.31
CA TRP A 694 23.14 13.69 -14.88
C TRP A 694 21.65 14.02 -14.84
N LEU A 695 20.78 13.06 -15.15
CA LEU A 695 19.32 13.26 -15.07
C LEU A 695 18.87 13.57 -13.63
N THR A 696 19.47 12.95 -12.63
CA THR A 696 19.21 13.23 -11.22
C THR A 696 19.58 14.66 -10.86
N LEU A 697 20.77 15.12 -11.27
CA LEU A 697 21.22 16.50 -11.02
C LEU A 697 20.36 17.53 -11.76
N TYR A 698 20.04 17.29 -13.03
CA TYR A 698 19.20 18.22 -13.79
C TYR A 698 17.80 18.35 -13.22
N ARG A 699 17.20 17.26 -12.74
CA ARG A 699 15.89 17.30 -12.07
C ARG A 699 15.95 18.15 -10.80
N GLU A 700 17.02 18.04 -10.03
CA GLU A 700 17.18 18.82 -8.82
C GLU A 700 17.51 20.29 -9.11
N PHE A 701 18.35 20.56 -10.10
CA PHE A 701 18.76 21.92 -10.50
C PHE A 701 17.63 22.71 -11.17
N LEU A 702 16.78 22.04 -11.98
CA LEU A 702 15.71 22.68 -12.76
C LEU A 702 14.36 22.63 -12.05
N THR A 703 14.30 22.23 -10.78
CA THR A 703 13.01 22.18 -10.07
C THR A 703 12.44 23.57 -9.87
N ASP A 704 11.16 23.71 -10.18
CA ASP A 704 10.38 24.93 -9.98
C ASP A 704 9.67 24.98 -8.61
N GLU A 705 9.86 23.97 -7.78
CA GLU A 705 9.26 23.84 -6.45
C GLU A 705 10.31 24.06 -5.34
N PRO A 706 10.54 25.31 -4.89
CA PRO A 706 11.62 25.61 -3.92
C PRO A 706 11.56 24.79 -2.65
N ARG A 707 10.35 24.52 -2.12
CA ARG A 707 10.20 23.82 -0.83
C ARG A 707 10.54 22.35 -0.82
N ILE A 708 10.68 21.75 -1.99
CA ILE A 708 11.07 20.34 -2.11
C ILE A 708 12.48 20.15 -2.66
N SER A 709 13.11 21.23 -3.17
CA SER A 709 14.49 21.17 -3.65
C SER A 709 15.49 21.26 -2.50
N LEU A 710 16.69 20.75 -2.71
CA LEU A 710 17.80 20.85 -1.76
C LEU A 710 18.22 22.31 -1.51
N GLU A 711 18.14 23.16 -2.52
CA GLU A 711 18.41 24.58 -2.40
C GLU A 711 17.30 25.29 -1.64
N GLY A 712 16.04 25.05 -1.99
CA GLY A 712 14.91 25.70 -1.36
C GLY A 712 14.71 25.36 0.12
N VAL A 713 15.21 24.20 0.57
CA VAL A 713 15.25 23.83 2.00
C VAL A 713 16.59 24.22 2.66
N GLY A 714 17.45 24.95 1.97
CA GLY A 714 18.68 25.51 2.52
C GLY A 714 19.82 24.50 2.74
N LEU A 715 19.76 23.32 2.13
CA LEU A 715 20.80 22.28 2.26
C LEU A 715 21.93 22.44 1.25
N THR A 716 21.66 23.10 0.11
CA THR A 716 22.63 23.40 -0.94
C THR A 716 22.37 24.80 -1.48
N ARG A 717 23.30 25.33 -2.24
CA ARG A 717 23.15 26.57 -3.00
C ARG A 717 23.81 26.38 -4.35
N TRP A 718 23.09 26.68 -5.41
CA TRP A 718 23.64 26.72 -6.76
C TRP A 718 24.22 28.10 -7.03
N SER A 719 25.42 28.16 -7.62
CA SER A 719 26.05 29.40 -8.03
C SER A 719 26.78 29.23 -9.33
N VAL A 720 26.81 30.28 -10.12
CA VAL A 720 27.62 30.34 -11.34
C VAL A 720 29.00 30.82 -10.98
N LYS A 721 30.02 29.99 -11.23
CA LYS A 721 31.42 30.42 -11.10
C LYS A 721 31.87 30.95 -12.45
N TRP A 722 32.06 32.26 -12.52
CA TRP A 722 32.65 32.89 -13.69
C TRP A 722 34.13 32.55 -13.76
N PRO A 723 34.66 32.24 -14.97
CA PRO A 723 36.09 32.08 -15.14
C PRO A 723 36.84 33.39 -14.79
N ASP A 724 38.03 33.29 -14.19
CA ASP A 724 38.82 34.46 -13.79
C ASP A 724 39.19 35.42 -14.98
N TRP A 725 39.11 34.90 -16.20
CA TRP A 725 39.31 35.64 -17.45
C TRP A 725 38.02 36.30 -17.98
N SER A 726 36.83 35.99 -17.42
CA SER A 726 35.58 36.58 -17.90
C SER A 726 35.50 38.04 -17.45
N ARG A 727 35.24 38.93 -18.39
CA ARG A 727 34.93 40.31 -18.13
C ARG A 727 33.45 40.49 -17.89
N VAL A 728 33.08 41.53 -17.12
CA VAL A 728 31.71 41.96 -17.00
C VAL A 728 31.14 42.15 -18.43
N PRO A 729 29.99 41.54 -18.78
CA PRO A 729 29.43 41.68 -20.12
C PRO A 729 29.27 43.14 -20.53
N ASP A 730 29.61 43.50 -21.76
CA ASP A 730 29.55 44.87 -22.27
C ASP A 730 28.15 45.51 -22.13
N VAL A 731 27.11 44.72 -22.03
CA VAL A 731 25.72 45.19 -21.76
C VAL A 731 25.62 45.94 -20.44
N PHE A 732 26.47 45.67 -19.45
CA PHE A 732 26.48 46.34 -18.17
C PHE A 732 27.44 47.50 -18.11
N THR A 733 28.40 47.61 -19.04
CA THR A 733 29.42 48.66 -19.08
C THR A 733 29.20 49.67 -20.17
N ASN A 734 28.36 49.37 -21.16
CA ASN A 734 28.03 50.28 -22.27
C ASN A 734 26.58 50.89 -22.13
N PRO A 735 26.40 52.14 -22.55
CA PRO A 735 25.11 52.81 -22.45
C PRO A 735 23.95 51.99 -23.04
N PRO A 736 22.70 52.13 -22.50
CA PRO A 736 22.12 53.38 -21.99
C PRO A 736 22.29 53.63 -20.49
N TRP A 737 22.92 52.77 -19.70
CA TRP A 737 22.85 52.84 -18.24
C TRP A 737 24.06 53.52 -17.60
N LEU A 738 25.14 53.80 -18.33
CA LEU A 738 26.35 54.47 -17.85
C LEU A 738 26.87 53.92 -16.49
N LEU A 739 26.78 52.62 -16.27
CA LEU A 739 27.31 51.98 -15.08
C LEU A 739 28.86 52.01 -15.13
N THR A 740 29.47 52.45 -14.06
CA THR A 740 30.88 52.27 -13.90
C THR A 740 31.22 50.79 -13.72
N GLU A 741 32.51 50.38 -13.97
CA GLU A 741 32.93 49.01 -13.72
C GLU A 741 32.68 48.55 -12.28
N GLY A 742 32.66 49.47 -11.31
CA GLY A 742 32.35 49.22 -9.93
C GLY A 742 30.87 48.87 -9.72
N GLU A 743 29.98 49.70 -10.26
CA GLU A 743 28.53 49.48 -10.21
C GLU A 743 28.10 48.23 -10.97
N ALA A 744 28.77 47.92 -12.10
CA ALA A 744 28.52 46.66 -12.84
C ALA A 744 28.94 45.42 -12.03
N ARG A 745 30.02 45.50 -11.25
CA ARG A 745 30.43 44.42 -10.32
C ARG A 745 29.47 44.26 -9.15
N ASP A 746 28.84 45.35 -8.67
CA ASP A 746 27.84 45.29 -7.61
C ASP A 746 26.53 44.69 -8.08
N LEU A 747 26.20 44.79 -9.42
CA LEU A 747 25.06 44.12 -10.06
C LEU A 747 25.35 42.65 -10.41
N GLU A 748 26.58 42.22 -10.50
CA GLU A 748 26.98 40.86 -10.79
C GLU A 748 26.34 39.79 -9.86
N PRO A 749 26.23 40.02 -8.54
CA PRO A 749 25.53 39.13 -7.63
C PRO A 749 24.03 39.06 -7.89
N LEU A 750 23.42 40.07 -8.49
CA LEU A 750 21.99 40.12 -8.79
C LEU A 750 21.63 39.41 -10.11
N THR A 751 22.61 39.21 -10.97
CA THR A 751 22.48 38.51 -12.27
C THR A 751 22.92 37.03 -12.18
N LYS A 752 23.60 36.67 -11.12
CA LYS A 752 23.95 35.30 -10.74
C LYS A 752 22.82 34.65 -9.97
#